data_c2548388d7f57fef5ba7685e12edd12f
#
_entry.id   c2548388d7f57fef5ba7685e12edd12f
#
_cell.length_a   1.000
_cell.length_b   1.000
_cell.length_c   1.000
_cell.angle_alpha   90.00
_cell.angle_beta   90.00
_cell.angle_gamma   90.00
#
_symmetry.space_group_name_H-M   'P 1'
#
loop_
_entity.id
_entity.type
_entity.pdbx_description
1 polymer ?
#
loop_
_entity_poly.entity_id
_entity_poly.type
_entity_poly.pdbx_seq_one_letter_code
_entity_poly.pdbx_strand_id
1 'polypeptide(L)'
;MKIKILCATAIALVIRQAVAAESELQFNPAFLNGERANSADLAWVNAGSALPPGEYNLNVYINTQFAFTGNVTFRVAENTAGEALPCLTPAQFAALGIDSRQAKGGELPPAQRCIFLTQSFADTRFDFDQRTLTLNFTVPQSAMRALPRGYVSPESWESGIPAAWLNYVVNGANNDYRGETRTREQQLFVSLNSGANLGAWRLRDFTTWTKESNELTHVQTWLQRDIRALRAQVYAGETFTSSQVFDAVGLRGVALKTDDNMLPASLSGYAPEVRGIARGNATVTVRQNGNVIYQTSVPPGAFVLKDLYPTSSGGDLAVTIQESDGSQTQYTLPFASVPNLVRNGRVKYALGAGKYRPAGDQISPSFAQGELFLGWRYGLTFYGGAQFSDRYNGLAFGIGQNLGRFGAYSLDLTHARSQLADNQHYTGDSVRLRYSKLLNDIGTRINFFSLRYSTAGFYTLSDTTYKGMAGGAPKQTVEDDGTVTTHYDTVYNLHMSRKAKNQLLLSQPMGEYGALSLSWDQQTYWNTSKTTQSLQFAWNATFRNLSLGISAQRSSGLYDNKKDNILALSLSVPLGNPALSTRLRFTATHADPAGTTASTGVSGYLPGQENLFYSVNQRYSAQQHYGGDAALQYEGAWGDYNLGYSYAGDSRNLSYGMSGGAVLHEDGLTLSQPLGNTNILVKAPGASHVAVLNHKGIKTDSRGYAVIPYATPYRVNQVALDVTTVGNDVELENAIANKIPTDGALVRATLTTRQGAKAMFIVRHAKDVLPFGTLVSSEDDKASGIVGDGGSVYLTGLSAERTLHAVWGRNSAQRCTIRYALNPQNYHARTGLYSQEVICQ
;
A
#
# COMPACT_ATOMS: atom_id res chain seq x y z
N MET A 1 -35.93 -47.15 -13.70
CA MET A 1 -35.81 -45.70 -13.99
C MET A 1 -37.10 -44.88 -13.72
N LYS A 2 -38.26 -45.53 -13.47
CA LYS A 2 -39.54 -44.83 -13.16
C LYS A 2 -39.76 -44.48 -11.67
N ILE A 3 -39.05 -45.07 -10.72
CA ILE A 3 -39.21 -44.78 -9.27
C ILE A 3 -38.36 -43.58 -8.81
N LYS A 4 -37.25 -43.26 -9.49
CA LYS A 4 -36.41 -42.10 -9.14
C LYS A 4 -37.00 -40.76 -9.57
N ILE A 5 -37.94 -40.74 -10.52
CA ILE A 5 -38.62 -39.50 -10.97
C ILE A 5 -39.76 -39.12 -10.04
N LEU A 6 -40.44 -40.09 -9.41
CA LEU A 6 -41.51 -39.81 -8.46
C LEU A 6 -40.99 -39.23 -7.11
N CYS A 7 -39.83 -39.65 -6.65
CA CYS A 7 -39.19 -39.09 -5.45
C CYS A 7 -38.70 -37.64 -5.66
N ALA A 8 -38.20 -37.34 -6.87
CA ALA A 8 -37.75 -35.97 -7.17
C ALA A 8 -38.90 -34.97 -7.30
N THR A 9 -40.05 -35.38 -7.78
CA THR A 9 -41.24 -34.53 -7.85
C THR A 9 -41.93 -34.34 -6.50
N ALA A 10 -41.91 -35.35 -5.60
CA ALA A 10 -42.41 -35.22 -4.26
C ALA A 10 -41.53 -34.31 -3.37
N ILE A 11 -40.23 -34.31 -3.51
CA ILE A 11 -39.32 -33.42 -2.82
C ILE A 11 -39.45 -31.97 -3.34
N ALA A 12 -39.63 -31.77 -4.63
CA ALA A 12 -39.85 -30.45 -5.21
C ALA A 12 -41.22 -29.82 -4.81
N LEU A 13 -42.25 -30.63 -4.53
CA LEU A 13 -43.54 -30.12 -4.00
C LEU A 13 -43.48 -29.78 -2.51
N VAL A 14 -42.69 -30.51 -1.71
CA VAL A 14 -42.50 -30.20 -0.29
C VAL A 14 -41.64 -28.95 -0.08
N ILE A 15 -40.67 -28.70 -0.96
CA ILE A 15 -39.84 -27.48 -0.91
C ILE A 15 -40.68 -26.24 -1.33
N ARG A 16 -41.73 -26.38 -2.14
CA ARG A 16 -42.60 -25.26 -2.50
C ARG A 16 -43.56 -24.85 -1.37
N GLN A 17 -43.82 -25.68 -0.37
CA GLN A 17 -44.66 -25.32 0.77
C GLN A 17 -43.87 -24.82 2.00
N ALA A 18 -42.52 -24.85 1.96
CA ALA A 18 -41.68 -24.34 3.03
C ALA A 18 -41.07 -22.96 2.73
N VAL A 19 -41.59 -22.24 1.73
CA VAL A 19 -41.49 -20.77 1.73
C VAL A 19 -42.60 -20.30 2.69
N ALA A 20 -42.26 -20.36 4.00
CA ALA A 20 -43.04 -19.71 5.03
C ALA A 20 -43.23 -18.25 4.61
N ALA A 21 -44.46 -17.81 4.52
CA ALA A 21 -44.80 -16.42 4.59
C ALA A 21 -43.99 -15.85 5.76
N GLU A 22 -43.08 -14.87 5.50
CA GLU A 22 -42.55 -14.02 6.55
C GLU A 22 -43.77 -13.54 7.33
N SER A 23 -43.95 -14.07 8.53
CA SER A 23 -44.93 -13.55 9.45
C SER A 23 -44.48 -12.13 9.73
N GLU A 24 -45.22 -11.14 9.21
CA GLU A 24 -45.07 -9.77 9.65
C GLU A 24 -45.08 -9.81 11.18
N LEU A 25 -43.96 -9.49 11.78
CA LEU A 25 -43.83 -9.32 13.23
C LEU A 25 -44.67 -8.09 13.61
N GLN A 26 -45.96 -8.32 13.85
CA GLN A 26 -46.83 -7.28 14.39
C GLN A 26 -46.57 -7.19 15.88
N PHE A 27 -46.00 -6.08 16.32
CA PHE A 27 -45.94 -5.74 17.73
C PHE A 27 -47.38 -5.63 18.26
N ASN A 28 -47.75 -6.52 19.16
CA ASN A 28 -49.08 -6.47 19.78
C ASN A 28 -49.09 -5.33 20.82
N PRO A 29 -49.95 -4.27 20.64
CA PRO A 29 -50.03 -3.16 21.58
C PRO A 29 -50.36 -3.57 23.02
N ALA A 30 -50.91 -4.78 23.22
CA ALA A 30 -51.25 -5.32 24.54
C ALA A 30 -50.03 -5.64 25.41
N PHE A 31 -48.81 -5.76 24.81
CA PHE A 31 -47.54 -5.91 25.57
C PHE A 31 -46.99 -4.58 26.10
N LEU A 32 -47.55 -3.43 25.66
CA LEU A 32 -47.23 -2.13 26.21
C LEU A 32 -48.12 -1.86 27.40
N ASN A 33 -47.59 -2.11 28.61
CA ASN A 33 -48.30 -1.80 29.85
C ASN A 33 -48.45 -0.27 30.00
N GLY A 34 -49.58 0.27 29.65
CA GLY A 34 -49.94 1.67 29.87
C GLY A 34 -50.95 2.19 28.88
N GLU A 35 -52.03 2.79 29.40
CA GLU A 35 -53.10 3.38 28.62
C GLU A 35 -52.56 4.34 27.54
N ARG A 36 -52.83 4.01 26.27
CA ARG A 36 -52.62 4.83 25.07
C ARG A 36 -51.15 5.07 24.64
N ALA A 37 -50.46 4.03 24.24
CA ALA A 37 -49.44 4.21 23.21
C ALA A 37 -50.13 4.77 21.96
N ASN A 38 -49.75 5.97 21.53
CA ASN A 38 -50.31 6.58 20.31
C ASN A 38 -50.03 5.63 19.14
N SER A 39 -51.10 5.18 18.47
CA SER A 39 -51.00 4.25 17.33
C SER A 39 -50.14 4.74 16.18
N ALA A 40 -49.83 6.04 16.16
CA ALA A 40 -48.91 6.63 15.21
C ALA A 40 -47.44 6.22 15.43
N ASP A 41 -46.95 6.07 16.68
CA ASP A 41 -45.54 5.73 16.96
C ASP A 41 -45.27 4.23 16.77
N LEU A 42 -46.32 3.37 16.94
CA LEU A 42 -46.24 1.95 16.62
C LEU A 42 -46.36 1.63 15.13
N ALA A 43 -46.97 2.53 14.37
CA ALA A 43 -47.10 2.36 12.92
C ALA A 43 -45.73 2.28 12.24
N TRP A 44 -44.71 2.95 12.76
CA TRP A 44 -43.33 2.88 12.25
C TRP A 44 -42.69 1.52 12.52
N VAL A 45 -42.88 0.98 13.72
CA VAL A 45 -42.29 -0.32 14.08
C VAL A 45 -43.01 -1.45 13.33
N ASN A 46 -44.34 -1.34 13.17
CA ASN A 46 -45.15 -2.32 12.47
C ASN A 46 -45.04 -2.21 10.93
N ALA A 47 -44.70 -1.06 10.39
CA ALA A 47 -44.45 -0.88 8.96
C ALA A 47 -43.12 -1.48 8.48
N GLY A 48 -42.33 -2.09 9.37
CA GLY A 48 -41.06 -2.68 9.01
C GLY A 48 -39.98 -1.66 8.56
N SER A 49 -40.32 -0.36 8.67
CA SER A 49 -39.36 0.70 8.31
C SER A 49 -38.29 0.84 9.37
N ALA A 50 -37.11 0.44 9.05
CA ALA A 50 -35.98 0.38 9.97
C ALA A 50 -35.50 1.76 10.47
N LEU A 51 -35.88 2.88 9.80
CA LEU A 51 -35.39 4.22 10.12
C LEU A 51 -36.50 5.29 10.14
N PRO A 52 -36.55 6.16 11.17
CA PRO A 52 -37.33 7.39 11.11
C PRO A 52 -36.79 8.38 10.07
N PRO A 53 -37.63 9.31 9.57
CA PRO A 53 -37.17 10.40 8.71
C PRO A 53 -36.08 11.19 9.42
N GLY A 54 -34.97 11.45 8.71
CA GLY A 54 -33.79 12.12 9.26
C GLY A 54 -32.60 12.06 8.34
N GLU A 55 -31.50 12.61 8.78
CA GLU A 55 -30.22 12.59 8.08
C GLU A 55 -29.25 11.64 8.80
N TYR A 56 -28.69 10.70 8.05
CA TYR A 56 -27.84 9.65 8.58
C TYR A 56 -26.54 9.59 7.79
N ASN A 57 -25.41 9.50 8.49
CA ASN A 57 -24.12 9.29 7.86
C ASN A 57 -23.90 7.80 7.61
N LEU A 58 -23.95 7.38 6.34
CA LEU A 58 -24.01 5.99 5.93
C LEU A 58 -22.90 5.62 4.95
N ASN A 59 -22.48 4.37 5.02
CA ASN A 59 -21.71 3.72 3.97
C ASN A 59 -22.71 3.19 2.91
N VAL A 60 -22.70 3.81 1.72
CA VAL A 60 -23.65 3.48 0.65
C VAL A 60 -23.00 2.52 -0.34
N TYR A 61 -23.72 1.44 -0.62
CA TYR A 61 -23.32 0.40 -1.58
C TYR A 61 -24.37 0.28 -2.69
N ILE A 62 -23.94 -0.18 -3.86
CA ILE A 62 -24.81 -0.58 -4.96
C ILE A 62 -24.40 -1.97 -5.44
N ASN A 63 -25.36 -2.90 -5.45
CA ASN A 63 -25.10 -4.31 -5.81
C ASN A 63 -23.89 -4.87 -5.05
N THR A 64 -23.78 -4.58 -3.74
CA THR A 64 -22.67 -4.93 -2.84
C THR A 64 -21.31 -4.26 -3.11
N GLN A 65 -21.25 -3.34 -4.08
CA GLN A 65 -20.05 -2.55 -4.35
C GLN A 65 -20.15 -1.21 -3.63
N PHE A 66 -19.10 -0.83 -2.90
CA PHE A 66 -19.03 0.46 -2.23
C PHE A 66 -19.11 1.61 -3.24
N ALA A 67 -19.98 2.59 -2.98
CA ALA A 67 -20.15 3.78 -3.80
C ALA A 67 -19.58 5.05 -3.13
N PHE A 68 -20.03 5.35 -1.91
CA PHE A 68 -19.57 6.51 -1.14
C PHE A 68 -19.94 6.38 0.34
N THR A 69 -19.30 7.19 1.19
CA THR A 69 -19.74 7.46 2.57
C THR A 69 -20.22 8.90 2.65
N GLY A 70 -21.37 9.12 3.25
CA GLY A 70 -21.91 10.47 3.41
C GLY A 70 -23.29 10.52 4.02
N ASN A 71 -23.79 11.74 4.23
CA ASN A 71 -25.10 11.97 4.79
C ASN A 71 -26.18 11.68 3.75
N VAL A 72 -27.05 10.72 4.05
CA VAL A 72 -28.24 10.38 3.26
C VAL A 72 -29.48 10.78 4.06
N THR A 73 -30.36 11.54 3.43
CA THR A 73 -31.61 11.97 4.05
C THR A 73 -32.70 10.94 3.78
N PHE A 74 -33.34 10.43 4.82
CA PHE A 74 -34.55 9.61 4.70
C PHE A 74 -35.79 10.49 4.80
N ARG A 75 -36.67 10.40 3.82
CA ARG A 75 -37.91 11.18 3.76
C ARG A 75 -39.10 10.30 3.42
N VAL A 76 -40.23 10.63 3.96
CA VAL A 76 -41.53 10.04 3.55
C VAL A 76 -41.83 10.53 2.14
N ALA A 77 -41.90 9.61 1.19
CA ALA A 77 -42.25 9.93 -0.19
C ALA A 77 -43.80 9.97 -0.35
N GLU A 78 -44.26 10.83 -1.26
CA GLU A 78 -45.66 10.83 -1.66
C GLU A 78 -46.02 9.45 -2.24
N ASN A 79 -47.13 8.84 -1.80
CA ASN A 79 -47.60 7.49 -2.17
C ASN A 79 -46.91 6.29 -1.48
N THR A 80 -46.18 6.50 -0.41
CA THR A 80 -45.75 5.41 0.48
C THR A 80 -46.57 5.47 1.74
N ALA A 81 -47.01 4.33 2.27
CA ALA A 81 -47.84 4.24 3.47
C ALA A 81 -47.17 4.72 4.77
N GLY A 82 -46.41 5.83 4.68
CA GLY A 82 -45.59 6.41 5.77
C GLY A 82 -44.18 5.92 5.84
N GLU A 83 -43.72 5.11 4.91
CA GLU A 83 -42.33 4.59 4.87
C GLU A 83 -41.35 5.68 4.49
N ALA A 84 -40.26 5.81 5.27
CA ALA A 84 -39.18 6.70 4.95
C ALA A 84 -38.19 6.05 3.95
N LEU A 85 -38.03 6.67 2.78
CA LEU A 85 -37.16 6.21 1.71
C LEU A 85 -35.90 7.07 1.65
N PRO A 86 -34.75 6.46 1.27
CA PRO A 86 -33.53 7.22 1.05
C PRO A 86 -33.66 8.14 -0.16
N CYS A 87 -33.42 9.43 0.10
CA CYS A 87 -33.48 10.52 -0.85
C CYS A 87 -32.02 10.89 -1.23
N LEU A 88 -31.63 10.63 -2.46
CA LEU A 88 -30.29 10.91 -2.96
C LEU A 88 -30.22 12.27 -3.63
N THR A 89 -29.14 12.99 -3.39
CA THR A 89 -28.80 14.17 -4.19
C THR A 89 -28.32 13.77 -5.58
N PRO A 90 -28.34 14.67 -6.60
CA PRO A 90 -27.80 14.38 -7.93
C PRO A 90 -26.35 13.90 -7.93
N ALA A 91 -25.52 14.45 -7.04
CA ALA A 91 -24.13 14.05 -6.90
C ALA A 91 -24.01 12.62 -6.34
N GLN A 92 -24.79 12.28 -5.31
CA GLN A 92 -24.85 10.93 -4.75
C GLN A 92 -25.37 9.92 -5.78
N PHE A 93 -26.40 10.28 -6.53
CA PHE A 93 -26.91 9.45 -7.63
C PHE A 93 -25.86 9.20 -8.71
N ALA A 94 -25.10 10.24 -9.12
CA ALA A 94 -24.02 10.09 -10.09
C ALA A 94 -22.92 9.13 -9.61
N ALA A 95 -22.62 9.17 -8.29
CA ALA A 95 -21.62 8.28 -7.67
C ALA A 95 -22.04 6.79 -7.71
N LEU A 96 -23.35 6.50 -7.76
CA LEU A 96 -23.87 5.12 -7.87
C LEU A 96 -23.65 4.50 -9.24
N GLY A 97 -23.33 5.28 -10.28
CA GLY A 97 -23.07 4.74 -11.62
C GLY A 97 -24.32 4.21 -12.32
N ILE A 98 -25.51 4.69 -11.97
CA ILE A 98 -26.77 4.33 -12.62
C ILE A 98 -26.96 5.16 -13.91
N ASP A 99 -27.52 4.56 -14.95
CA ASP A 99 -27.85 5.27 -16.19
C ASP A 99 -29.21 5.96 -16.05
N SER A 100 -29.19 7.30 -15.95
CA SER A 100 -30.41 8.11 -15.82
C SER A 100 -31.45 7.89 -16.92
N ARG A 101 -31.02 7.45 -18.10
CA ARG A 101 -31.90 7.17 -19.26
C ARG A 101 -32.78 5.94 -19.07
N GLN A 102 -32.48 5.09 -18.11
CA GLN A 102 -33.22 3.88 -17.78
C GLN A 102 -34.29 4.11 -16.69
N ALA A 103 -34.48 5.37 -16.27
CA ALA A 103 -35.52 5.70 -15.29
C ALA A 103 -36.93 5.53 -15.87
N LYS A 104 -37.87 5.16 -15.00
CA LYS A 104 -39.30 5.08 -15.34
C LYS A 104 -39.77 6.47 -15.79
N GLY A 105 -40.32 6.57 -17.01
CA GLY A 105 -40.77 7.85 -17.57
C GLY A 105 -39.70 8.67 -18.31
N GLY A 106 -38.48 8.12 -18.54
CA GLY A 106 -37.45 8.76 -19.29
C GLY A 106 -36.34 9.38 -18.40
N GLU A 107 -35.52 10.25 -19.00
CA GLU A 107 -34.39 10.82 -18.29
C GLU A 107 -34.79 11.64 -17.06
N LEU A 108 -34.11 11.42 -15.92
CA LEU A 108 -34.35 12.17 -14.69
C LEU A 108 -34.06 13.67 -14.90
N PRO A 109 -34.96 14.58 -14.43
CA PRO A 109 -34.71 16.01 -14.53
C PRO A 109 -33.45 16.42 -13.78
N PRO A 110 -32.53 17.19 -14.37
CA PRO A 110 -31.27 17.60 -13.73
C PRO A 110 -31.45 18.48 -12.47
N ALA A 111 -32.68 19.05 -12.29
CA ALA A 111 -33.03 19.90 -11.15
C ALA A 111 -33.64 19.15 -9.96
N GLN A 112 -33.81 17.84 -10.02
CA GLN A 112 -34.44 17.05 -8.97
C GLN A 112 -33.52 16.98 -7.73
N ARG A 113 -33.92 17.65 -6.64
CA ARG A 113 -33.13 17.70 -5.41
C ARG A 113 -33.13 16.40 -4.58
N CYS A 114 -34.10 15.53 -4.83
CA CYS A 114 -34.34 14.29 -4.11
C CYS A 114 -34.69 13.16 -5.09
N ILE A 115 -33.84 12.16 -5.20
CA ILE A 115 -34.00 11.01 -6.08
C ILE A 115 -34.26 9.78 -5.25
N PHE A 116 -35.48 9.23 -5.33
CA PHE A 116 -35.88 7.96 -4.72
C PHE A 116 -35.64 6.84 -5.73
N LEU A 117 -34.58 6.03 -5.54
CA LEU A 117 -34.22 4.99 -6.51
C LEU A 117 -35.30 3.94 -6.70
N THR A 118 -35.97 3.52 -5.62
CA THR A 118 -37.05 2.52 -5.67
C THR A 118 -38.28 2.97 -6.47
N GLN A 119 -38.50 4.28 -6.52
CA GLN A 119 -39.60 4.86 -7.33
C GLN A 119 -39.14 5.13 -8.77
N SER A 120 -37.91 5.58 -8.93
CA SER A 120 -37.37 6.02 -10.23
C SER A 120 -36.94 4.87 -11.14
N PHE A 121 -36.60 3.71 -10.60
CA PHE A 121 -36.13 2.56 -11.38
C PHE A 121 -36.96 1.31 -11.05
N ALA A 122 -37.23 0.47 -12.09
CA ALA A 122 -37.91 -0.78 -11.90
C ALA A 122 -37.02 -1.77 -11.13
N ASP A 123 -37.67 -2.67 -10.36
CA ASP A 123 -37.01 -3.78 -9.64
C ASP A 123 -35.83 -3.35 -8.74
N THR A 124 -35.89 -2.09 -8.28
CA THR A 124 -34.90 -1.54 -7.37
C THR A 124 -35.39 -1.66 -5.93
N ARG A 125 -34.51 -2.12 -5.06
CA ARG A 125 -34.75 -2.21 -3.62
C ARG A 125 -33.52 -1.73 -2.85
N PHE A 126 -33.72 -1.40 -1.58
CA PHE A 126 -32.59 -1.11 -0.67
C PHE A 126 -32.71 -1.99 0.57
N ASP A 127 -31.57 -2.25 1.17
CA ASP A 127 -31.41 -2.89 2.46
C ASP A 127 -30.54 -1.99 3.34
N PHE A 128 -30.99 -1.79 4.59
CA PHE A 128 -30.31 -0.95 5.55
C PHE A 128 -29.92 -1.78 6.79
N ASP A 129 -28.63 -1.93 7.03
CA ASP A 129 -28.09 -2.51 8.27
C ASP A 129 -27.76 -1.39 9.26
N GLN A 130 -28.59 -1.24 10.27
CA GLN A 130 -28.43 -0.23 11.32
C GLN A 130 -27.18 -0.47 12.17
N ARG A 131 -26.75 -1.72 12.33
CA ARG A 131 -25.59 -2.07 13.15
C ARG A 131 -24.28 -1.61 12.52
N THR A 132 -24.19 -1.68 11.21
CA THR A 132 -22.99 -1.28 10.43
C THR A 132 -23.14 0.09 9.77
N LEU A 133 -24.32 0.74 9.90
CA LEU A 133 -24.69 1.98 9.20
C LEU A 133 -24.48 1.85 7.69
N THR A 134 -24.91 0.73 7.13
CA THR A 134 -24.72 0.38 5.73
C THR A 134 -26.05 0.40 4.98
N LEU A 135 -26.11 1.17 3.89
CA LEU A 135 -27.23 1.22 2.96
C LEU A 135 -26.82 0.58 1.64
N ASN A 136 -27.42 -0.56 1.28
CA ASN A 136 -27.13 -1.26 0.03
C ASN A 136 -28.32 -1.18 -0.91
N PHE A 137 -28.15 -0.54 -2.07
CA PHE A 137 -29.12 -0.56 -3.15
C PHE A 137 -28.88 -1.76 -4.05
N THR A 138 -29.94 -2.50 -4.35
CA THR A 138 -29.94 -3.53 -5.39
C THR A 138 -30.67 -3.00 -6.60
N VAL A 139 -29.96 -2.84 -7.71
CA VAL A 139 -30.45 -2.27 -8.96
C VAL A 139 -30.21 -3.25 -10.11
N PRO A 140 -31.16 -3.46 -11.04
CA PRO A 140 -30.94 -4.32 -12.19
C PRO A 140 -29.72 -3.91 -13.02
N GLN A 141 -28.98 -4.89 -13.50
CA GLN A 141 -27.76 -4.65 -14.31
C GLN A 141 -28.04 -3.83 -15.58
N SER A 142 -29.24 -3.95 -16.13
CA SER A 142 -29.67 -3.17 -17.30
C SER A 142 -29.79 -1.67 -17.03
N ALA A 143 -30.00 -1.27 -15.77
CA ALA A 143 -30.04 0.12 -15.34
C ALA A 143 -28.67 0.66 -14.91
N MET A 144 -27.64 -0.19 -14.86
CA MET A 144 -26.28 0.20 -14.49
C MET A 144 -25.48 0.63 -15.71
N ARG A 145 -24.66 1.67 -15.57
CA ARG A 145 -23.62 1.95 -16.57
C ARG A 145 -22.62 0.82 -16.57
N ALA A 146 -22.15 0.41 -17.74
CA ALA A 146 -21.09 -0.59 -17.87
C ALA A 146 -19.75 0.02 -17.39
N LEU A 147 -19.56 0.06 -16.07
CA LEU A 147 -18.31 0.55 -15.47
C LEU A 147 -17.32 -0.61 -15.31
N PRO A 148 -16.02 -0.39 -15.51
CA PRO A 148 -14.99 -1.38 -15.25
C PRO A 148 -15.00 -1.84 -13.78
N ARG A 149 -14.70 -3.11 -13.51
CA ARG A 149 -14.65 -3.63 -12.15
C ARG A 149 -13.62 -2.86 -11.30
N GLY A 150 -14.05 -2.41 -10.12
CA GLY A 150 -13.25 -1.58 -9.22
C GLY A 150 -13.17 -0.11 -9.64
N TYR A 151 -14.10 0.36 -10.44
CA TYR A 151 -14.23 1.78 -10.73
C TYR A 151 -14.61 2.57 -9.48
N VAL A 152 -13.92 3.67 -9.27
CA VAL A 152 -14.21 4.65 -8.23
C VAL A 152 -14.36 6.00 -8.91
N SER A 153 -15.46 6.69 -8.65
CA SER A 153 -15.75 7.99 -9.28
C SER A 153 -14.70 9.04 -8.88
N PRO A 154 -14.14 9.81 -9.82
CA PRO A 154 -13.17 10.87 -9.52
C PRO A 154 -13.68 11.94 -8.55
N GLU A 155 -14.99 12.14 -8.48
CA GLU A 155 -15.63 13.08 -7.54
C GLU A 155 -15.45 12.65 -6.08
N SER A 156 -15.36 11.34 -5.82
CA SER A 156 -15.15 10.78 -4.48
C SER A 156 -13.70 10.79 -4.03
N TRP A 157 -12.74 11.19 -4.88
CA TRP A 157 -11.34 11.22 -4.53
C TRP A 157 -11.01 12.38 -3.59
N GLU A 158 -10.39 12.04 -2.46
CA GLU A 158 -10.05 13.00 -1.40
C GLU A 158 -8.60 13.50 -1.57
N SER A 159 -8.45 14.82 -1.69
CA SER A 159 -7.11 15.45 -1.73
C SER A 159 -6.45 15.49 -0.35
N GLY A 160 -7.16 15.13 0.72
CA GLY A 160 -6.63 15.07 2.08
C GLY A 160 -6.57 16.40 2.80
N ILE A 161 -5.96 16.38 3.98
CA ILE A 161 -5.81 17.52 4.87
C ILE A 161 -4.46 18.21 4.67
N PRO A 162 -4.33 19.51 5.04
CA PRO A 162 -3.03 20.15 5.18
C PRO A 162 -2.21 19.44 6.25
N ALA A 163 -0.98 19.07 5.92
CA ALA A 163 -0.08 18.39 6.83
C ALA A 163 1.37 18.48 6.35
N ALA A 164 2.30 18.38 7.31
CA ALA A 164 3.70 18.10 7.03
C ALA A 164 4.09 16.77 7.63
N TRP A 165 5.01 16.05 7.00
CA TRP A 165 5.45 14.76 7.50
C TRP A 165 6.94 14.52 7.22
N LEU A 166 7.51 13.69 8.05
CA LEU A 166 8.87 13.21 7.94
C LEU A 166 8.87 11.70 8.10
N ASN A 167 9.48 11.02 7.17
CA ASN A 167 9.80 9.59 7.25
C ASN A 167 11.31 9.44 7.35
N TYR A 168 11.79 8.74 8.37
CA TYR A 168 13.20 8.57 8.63
C TYR A 168 13.59 7.09 8.66
N VAL A 169 14.77 6.79 8.15
CA VAL A 169 15.44 5.50 8.28
C VAL A 169 16.87 5.78 8.74
N VAL A 170 17.27 5.19 9.84
CA VAL A 170 18.62 5.27 10.38
C VAL A 170 19.14 3.84 10.51
N ASN A 171 20.22 3.51 9.83
CA ASN A 171 20.89 2.23 9.92
C ASN A 171 22.38 2.45 10.23
N GLY A 172 22.87 1.78 11.27
CA GLY A 172 24.26 1.85 11.66
C GLY A 172 24.88 0.47 11.84
N ALA A 173 26.16 0.40 11.59
CA ALA A 173 26.97 -0.78 11.85
C ALA A 173 28.33 -0.38 12.43
N ASN A 174 28.78 -1.08 13.47
CA ASN A 174 30.10 -0.95 14.06
C ASN A 174 30.86 -2.26 13.82
N ASN A 175 31.84 -2.21 12.95
CA ASN A 175 32.70 -3.34 12.61
C ASN A 175 34.00 -3.22 13.40
N ASP A 176 34.40 -4.24 14.18
CA ASP A 176 35.63 -4.34 14.95
C ASP A 176 36.40 -5.57 14.42
N TYR A 177 37.42 -5.31 13.60
CA TYR A 177 38.33 -6.32 13.06
C TYR A 177 39.53 -6.43 14.01
N ARG A 178 39.81 -7.64 14.52
CA ARG A 178 40.83 -7.91 15.55
C ARG A 178 42.00 -8.74 15.02
N GLY A 179 42.31 -8.65 13.70
CA GLY A 179 43.45 -9.31 13.11
C GLY A 179 44.78 -8.74 13.59
N GLU A 180 45.86 -8.86 12.79
CA GLU A 180 47.22 -8.36 13.12
C GLU A 180 47.18 -6.86 13.43
N THR A 181 46.40 -6.10 12.74
CA THR A 181 46.04 -4.69 13.04
C THR A 181 44.59 -4.57 13.33
N ARG A 182 44.25 -4.01 14.53
CA ARG A 182 42.86 -3.78 14.91
C ARG A 182 42.31 -2.57 14.17
N THR A 183 41.29 -2.81 13.33
CA THR A 183 40.59 -1.74 12.59
C THR A 183 39.15 -1.66 13.09
N ARG A 184 38.67 -0.44 13.37
CA ARG A 184 37.29 -0.17 13.70
C ARG A 184 36.70 0.72 12.63
N GLU A 185 35.62 0.26 12.04
CA GLU A 185 34.86 0.99 11.05
C GLU A 185 33.44 1.23 11.56
N GLN A 186 32.97 2.46 11.48
CA GLN A 186 31.61 2.82 11.80
C GLN A 186 30.89 3.28 10.55
N GLN A 187 29.84 2.58 10.18
CA GLN A 187 28.95 2.94 9.11
C GLN A 187 27.67 3.51 9.72
N LEU A 188 27.20 4.64 9.21
CA LEU A 188 25.91 5.20 9.56
C LEU A 188 25.27 5.80 8.33
N PHE A 189 24.08 5.31 8.03
CA PHE A 189 23.23 5.78 6.95
C PHE A 189 21.98 6.39 7.52
N VAL A 190 21.64 7.58 7.07
CA VAL A 190 20.37 8.26 7.40
C VAL A 190 19.67 8.60 6.09
N SER A 191 18.40 8.23 6.00
CA SER A 191 17.52 8.60 4.91
C SER A 191 16.34 9.40 5.46
N LEU A 192 16.10 10.56 4.92
CA LEU A 192 15.02 11.46 5.27
C LEU A 192 14.14 11.69 4.05
N ASN A 193 12.88 11.28 4.16
CA ASN A 193 11.88 11.55 3.15
C ASN A 193 10.82 12.45 3.81
N SER A 194 10.78 13.70 3.41
CA SER A 194 9.90 14.70 4.00
C SER A 194 8.89 15.23 2.99
N GLY A 195 7.79 15.76 3.48
CA GLY A 195 6.77 16.31 2.61
C GLY A 195 5.81 17.27 3.30
N ALA A 196 5.13 18.05 2.48
CA ALA A 196 4.03 18.88 2.91
C ALA A 196 2.88 18.80 1.90
N ASN A 197 1.66 18.78 2.41
CA ASN A 197 0.43 18.72 1.63
C ASN A 197 -0.39 19.98 1.87
N LEU A 198 -0.84 20.63 0.80
CA LEU A 198 -1.75 21.77 0.86
C LEU A 198 -2.76 21.68 -0.29
N GLY A 199 -4.02 21.36 0.02
CA GLY A 199 -5.04 21.07 -0.98
C GLY A 199 -4.61 19.92 -1.88
N ALA A 200 -4.53 20.13 -3.19
CA ALA A 200 -4.06 19.12 -4.16
C ALA A 200 -2.54 19.15 -4.37
N TRP A 201 -1.80 20.09 -3.80
CA TRP A 201 -0.37 20.20 -3.94
C TRP A 201 0.41 19.36 -2.94
N ARG A 202 1.50 18.73 -3.38
CA ARG A 202 2.37 17.84 -2.63
C ARG A 202 3.82 18.28 -2.83
N LEU A 203 4.42 18.90 -1.83
CA LEU A 203 5.86 19.11 -1.78
C LEU A 203 6.53 17.84 -1.23
N ARG A 204 7.60 17.40 -1.85
CA ARG A 204 8.37 16.22 -1.47
C ARG A 204 9.84 16.53 -1.52
N ASP A 205 10.56 16.00 -0.56
CA ASP A 205 12.02 16.06 -0.48
C ASP A 205 12.60 14.72 -0.06
N PHE A 206 13.63 14.30 -0.72
CA PHE A 206 14.36 13.08 -0.40
C PHE A 206 15.87 13.39 -0.29
N THR A 207 16.40 13.17 0.91
CA THR A 207 17.78 13.45 1.26
C THR A 207 18.37 12.25 1.97
N THR A 208 19.63 11.91 1.69
CA THR A 208 20.39 10.86 2.38
C THR A 208 21.68 11.41 2.94
N TRP A 209 22.16 10.78 4.00
CA TRP A 209 23.44 11.07 4.60
C TRP A 209 24.16 9.77 4.95
N THR A 210 25.45 9.70 4.67
CA THR A 210 26.31 8.59 5.06
C THR A 210 27.49 9.12 5.85
N LYS A 211 27.91 8.41 6.88
CA LYS A 211 29.07 8.77 7.70
C LYS A 211 30.36 8.71 6.89
N GLU A 212 30.44 7.80 5.92
CA GLU A 212 31.62 7.57 5.08
C GLU A 212 31.95 8.82 4.23
N SER A 213 30.96 9.39 3.55
CA SER A 213 31.17 10.62 2.78
C SER A 213 31.09 11.88 3.65
N ASN A 214 30.48 11.78 4.85
CA ASN A 214 30.11 12.88 5.73
C ASN A 214 29.35 14.02 5.01
N GLU A 215 28.69 13.65 3.90
CA GLU A 215 27.97 14.58 3.05
C GLU A 215 26.47 14.30 3.09
N LEU A 216 25.70 15.37 3.10
CA LEU A 216 24.27 15.37 2.93
C LEU A 216 24.00 15.34 1.41
N THR A 217 23.65 14.14 0.91
CA THR A 217 23.31 13.98 -0.50
C THR A 217 21.84 14.30 -0.71
N HIS A 218 21.59 15.45 -1.28
CA HIS A 218 20.26 15.82 -1.74
C HIS A 218 19.89 15.03 -2.97
N VAL A 219 18.90 14.11 -2.84
CA VAL A 219 18.52 13.22 -3.92
C VAL A 219 17.53 13.88 -4.86
N GLN A 220 16.44 14.49 -4.35
CA GLN A 220 15.46 15.22 -5.17
C GLN A 220 14.46 16.00 -4.33
N THR A 221 14.03 17.15 -4.84
CA THR A 221 12.88 17.92 -4.34
C THR A 221 11.93 18.26 -5.47
N TRP A 222 10.65 17.97 -5.28
CA TRP A 222 9.63 18.28 -6.29
C TRP A 222 8.30 18.67 -5.68
N LEU A 223 7.55 19.44 -6.45
CA LEU A 223 6.15 19.73 -6.23
C LEU A 223 5.32 18.88 -7.19
N GLN A 224 4.30 18.21 -6.66
CA GLN A 224 3.43 17.32 -7.40
C GLN A 224 1.96 17.71 -7.25
N ARG A 225 1.17 17.50 -8.32
CA ARG A 225 -0.28 17.65 -8.29
C ARG A 225 -0.95 16.70 -9.27
N ASP A 226 -2.10 16.13 -8.86
CA ASP A 226 -2.97 15.37 -9.75
C ASP A 226 -3.84 16.29 -10.64
N ILE A 227 -3.98 15.94 -11.92
CA ILE A 227 -4.88 16.59 -12.88
C ILE A 227 -5.91 15.55 -13.31
N ARG A 228 -7.04 15.52 -12.63
CA ARG A 228 -8.10 14.50 -12.80
C ARG A 228 -8.61 14.43 -14.23
N ALA A 229 -8.85 15.57 -14.86
CA ALA A 229 -9.35 15.65 -16.24
C ALA A 229 -8.41 15.00 -17.26
N LEU A 230 -7.10 15.07 -17.04
CA LEU A 230 -6.08 14.48 -17.88
C LEU A 230 -5.65 13.08 -17.43
N ARG A 231 -6.14 12.61 -16.27
CA ARG A 231 -5.66 11.39 -15.60
C ARG A 231 -4.14 11.35 -15.52
N ALA A 232 -3.55 12.45 -15.08
CA ALA A 232 -2.12 12.70 -15.11
C ALA A 232 -1.64 13.36 -13.83
N GLN A 233 -0.34 13.22 -13.59
CA GLN A 233 0.39 13.93 -12.55
C GLN A 233 1.28 14.99 -13.21
N VAL A 234 1.28 16.20 -12.67
CA VAL A 234 2.27 17.23 -12.98
C VAL A 234 3.31 17.29 -11.88
N TYR A 235 4.56 17.41 -12.27
CA TYR A 235 5.72 17.54 -11.39
C TYR A 235 6.48 18.81 -11.76
N ALA A 236 6.94 19.57 -10.77
CA ALA A 236 7.81 20.70 -10.95
C ALA A 236 8.96 20.64 -9.94
N GLY A 237 10.19 20.78 -10.39
CA GLY A 237 11.40 20.64 -9.58
C GLY A 237 12.30 19.52 -10.07
N GLU A 238 12.86 18.73 -9.16
CA GLU A 238 13.75 17.63 -9.47
C GLU A 238 13.00 16.31 -9.52
N THR A 239 12.99 15.71 -10.68
CA THR A 239 12.27 14.44 -10.94
C THR A 239 13.02 13.61 -11.98
N PHE A 240 12.42 12.54 -12.45
CA PHE A 240 12.95 11.74 -13.56
C PHE A 240 11.97 11.70 -14.72
N THR A 241 12.51 11.60 -15.93
CA THR A 241 11.68 11.38 -17.12
C THR A 241 11.06 9.98 -17.12
N SER A 242 10.11 9.73 -18.00
CA SER A 242 9.60 8.38 -18.27
C SER A 242 10.70 7.48 -18.84
N SER A 243 10.65 6.18 -18.52
CA SER A 243 11.58 5.16 -19.01
C SER A 243 10.96 4.16 -19.97
N GLN A 244 9.79 4.47 -20.53
CA GLN A 244 9.05 3.49 -21.32
C GLN A 244 9.58 3.37 -22.74
N VAL A 245 9.97 4.49 -23.34
CA VAL A 245 10.58 4.57 -24.68
C VAL A 245 12.08 4.78 -24.58
N PHE A 246 12.51 5.85 -23.91
CA PHE A 246 13.92 6.15 -23.65
C PHE A 246 14.37 5.67 -22.27
N ASP A 247 15.65 5.66 -21.99
CA ASP A 247 16.18 5.48 -20.65
C ASP A 247 15.80 6.70 -19.77
N ALA A 248 15.41 6.45 -18.50
CA ALA A 248 15.09 7.54 -17.59
C ALA A 248 16.33 8.39 -17.29
N VAL A 249 16.16 9.70 -17.30
CA VAL A 249 17.20 10.65 -16.93
C VAL A 249 16.71 11.63 -15.87
N GLY A 250 17.63 12.12 -15.03
CA GLY A 250 17.31 13.14 -14.05
C GLY A 250 16.90 14.44 -14.73
N LEU A 251 15.80 15.03 -14.28
CA LEU A 251 15.22 16.27 -14.79
C LEU A 251 15.09 17.28 -13.67
N ARG A 252 15.62 18.47 -13.85
CA ARG A 252 15.29 19.66 -13.07
C ARG A 252 14.44 20.59 -13.95
N GLY A 253 13.12 20.55 -13.76
CA GLY A 253 12.18 21.24 -14.64
C GLY A 253 10.74 20.88 -14.37
N VAL A 254 9.96 20.70 -15.43
CA VAL A 254 8.54 20.33 -15.36
C VAL A 254 8.31 19.03 -16.10
N ALA A 255 7.51 18.15 -15.53
CA ALA A 255 7.06 16.92 -16.18
C ALA A 255 5.55 16.74 -16.02
N LEU A 256 4.91 16.21 -17.04
CA LEU A 256 3.51 15.81 -17.06
C LEU A 256 3.43 14.39 -17.59
N LYS A 257 2.87 13.46 -16.79
CA LYS A 257 2.74 12.05 -17.19
C LYS A 257 1.41 11.47 -16.77
N THR A 258 0.83 10.62 -17.61
CA THR A 258 -0.38 9.87 -17.28
C THR A 258 -0.13 8.97 -16.06
N ASP A 259 -1.11 8.91 -15.16
CA ASP A 259 -1.09 8.09 -13.97
C ASP A 259 -2.07 6.92 -14.10
N ASP A 260 -1.53 5.71 -14.24
CA ASP A 260 -2.30 4.49 -14.39
C ASP A 260 -3.06 4.10 -13.10
N ASN A 261 -2.68 4.65 -11.93
CA ASN A 261 -3.40 4.43 -10.67
C ASN A 261 -4.78 5.10 -10.67
N MET A 262 -4.98 6.16 -11.46
CA MET A 262 -6.29 6.80 -11.65
C MET A 262 -7.28 5.95 -12.46
N LEU A 263 -6.85 4.78 -12.91
CA LEU A 263 -7.71 3.83 -13.61
C LEU A 263 -8.18 2.74 -12.66
N PRO A 264 -9.32 2.11 -12.92
CA PRO A 264 -9.75 0.91 -12.20
C PRO A 264 -8.68 -0.17 -12.15
N ALA A 265 -8.65 -0.96 -11.07
CA ALA A 265 -7.64 -1.98 -10.85
C ALA A 265 -7.51 -3.01 -12.00
N SER A 266 -8.63 -3.29 -12.70
CA SER A 266 -8.66 -4.14 -13.88
C SER A 266 -7.85 -3.59 -15.06
N LEU A 267 -7.37 -2.36 -15.00
CA LEU A 267 -6.72 -1.62 -16.08
C LEU A 267 -5.27 -1.18 -15.78
N SER A 268 -4.69 -1.46 -14.61
CA SER A 268 -3.39 -0.96 -14.15
C SER A 268 -2.34 -2.05 -13.81
N GLY A 269 -1.05 -1.76 -13.75
CA GLY A 269 0.10 -2.69 -13.71
C GLY A 269 1.15 -2.55 -12.56
N TYR A 270 2.24 -3.21 -12.61
CA TYR A 270 3.21 -3.93 -11.74
C TYR A 270 4.39 -3.13 -11.11
N ALA A 271 5.05 -3.68 -10.01
CA ALA A 271 6.30 -3.21 -9.37
C ALA A 271 7.22 -4.37 -8.88
N PRO A 272 8.59 -4.23 -8.85
CA PRO A 272 9.53 -5.31 -8.53
C PRO A 272 10.00 -5.37 -7.06
N GLU A 273 10.44 -6.57 -6.62
CA GLU A 273 11.12 -6.85 -5.34
C GLU A 273 12.62 -7.09 -5.55
N VAL A 274 13.48 -6.59 -4.65
CA VAL A 274 14.91 -6.93 -4.65
C VAL A 274 15.14 -8.22 -3.88
N ARG A 275 15.69 -9.23 -4.52
CA ARG A 275 16.01 -10.53 -3.93
C ARG A 275 17.50 -10.78 -4.06
N GLY A 276 18.11 -11.37 -3.05
CA GLY A 276 19.52 -11.73 -3.07
C GLY A 276 19.86 -12.78 -2.03
N ILE A 277 21.15 -13.15 -2.00
CA ILE A 277 21.70 -14.10 -1.04
C ILE A 277 22.89 -13.42 -0.37
N ALA A 278 22.86 -13.32 0.95
CA ALA A 278 23.98 -12.91 1.77
C ALA A 278 24.70 -14.14 2.35
N ARG A 279 26.03 -14.17 2.27
CA ARG A 279 26.84 -15.27 2.81
C ARG A 279 26.97 -15.21 4.32
N GLY A 280 27.09 -13.99 4.82
CA GLY A 280 27.12 -13.65 6.24
C GLY A 280 26.15 -12.53 6.55
N ASN A 281 26.31 -11.86 7.68
CA ASN A 281 25.67 -10.58 7.88
C ASN A 281 26.27 -9.60 6.86
N ALA A 282 25.42 -9.01 6.05
CA ALA A 282 25.84 -8.15 4.96
C ALA A 282 25.08 -6.83 4.99
N THR A 283 25.73 -5.78 4.52
CA THR A 283 25.07 -4.52 4.21
C THR A 283 24.66 -4.53 2.74
N VAL A 284 23.37 -4.43 2.49
CA VAL A 284 22.82 -4.35 1.13
C VAL A 284 22.55 -2.89 0.80
N THR A 285 23.22 -2.40 -0.22
CA THR A 285 23.05 -1.04 -0.76
C THR A 285 22.38 -1.13 -2.12
N VAL A 286 21.26 -0.46 -2.29
CA VAL A 286 20.53 -0.39 -3.55
C VAL A 286 20.68 1.01 -4.12
N ARG A 287 21.18 1.09 -5.35
CA ARG A 287 21.30 2.33 -6.11
C ARG A 287 20.34 2.33 -7.28
N GLN A 288 19.78 3.47 -7.58
CA GLN A 288 19.01 3.71 -8.78
C GLN A 288 19.49 5.01 -9.43
N ASN A 289 19.82 4.94 -10.71
CA ASN A 289 20.36 6.09 -11.46
C ASN A 289 21.56 6.77 -10.74
N GLY A 290 22.45 5.96 -10.16
CA GLY A 290 23.64 6.43 -9.45
C GLY A 290 23.45 6.78 -7.96
N ASN A 291 22.23 7.11 -7.53
CA ASN A 291 21.92 7.50 -6.15
C ASN A 291 21.65 6.29 -5.26
N VAL A 292 22.14 6.30 -4.02
CA VAL A 292 21.75 5.31 -3.00
C VAL A 292 20.31 5.61 -2.58
N ILE A 293 19.41 4.68 -2.85
CA ILE A 293 18.00 4.81 -2.50
C ILE A 293 17.62 3.99 -1.27
N TYR A 294 18.40 2.96 -0.97
CA TYR A 294 18.17 2.11 0.19
C TYR A 294 19.44 1.43 0.65
N GLN A 295 19.64 1.33 1.96
CA GLN A 295 20.71 0.58 2.58
C GLN A 295 20.21 -0.08 3.86
N THR A 296 20.47 -1.37 4.02
CA THR A 296 20.10 -2.13 5.22
C THR A 296 21.04 -3.29 5.45
N SER A 297 21.12 -3.73 6.71
CA SER A 297 21.82 -4.97 7.07
C SER A 297 20.86 -6.15 6.94
N VAL A 298 21.32 -7.23 6.35
CA VAL A 298 20.58 -8.48 6.18
C VAL A 298 21.32 -9.64 6.83
N PRO A 299 20.59 -10.61 7.41
CA PRO A 299 21.21 -11.81 7.97
C PRO A 299 21.68 -12.77 6.85
N PRO A 300 22.49 -13.78 7.19
CA PRO A 300 22.92 -14.81 6.25
C PRO A 300 21.73 -15.54 5.60
N GLY A 301 21.86 -15.83 4.31
CA GLY A 301 20.87 -16.55 3.53
C GLY A 301 20.12 -15.69 2.51
N ALA A 302 19.05 -16.24 1.95
CA ALA A 302 18.22 -15.52 0.98
C ALA A 302 17.43 -14.40 1.65
N PHE A 303 17.46 -13.21 1.08
CA PHE A 303 16.68 -12.05 1.53
C PHE A 303 15.77 -11.50 0.44
N VAL A 304 14.70 -10.80 0.86
CA VAL A 304 13.76 -10.09 -0.03
C VAL A 304 13.51 -8.71 0.56
N LEU A 305 13.85 -7.66 -0.19
CA LEU A 305 13.52 -6.28 0.16
C LEU A 305 12.27 -5.86 -0.61
N LYS A 306 11.23 -5.49 0.10
CA LYS A 306 9.90 -5.12 -0.46
C LYS A 306 9.59 -3.65 -0.31
N ASP A 307 10.25 -2.96 0.59
CA ASP A 307 10.00 -1.60 1.07
C ASP A 307 10.92 -0.55 0.44
N LEU A 308 11.36 -0.82 -0.77
CA LEU A 308 12.14 0.14 -1.53
C LEU A 308 11.31 1.33 -1.97
N TYR A 309 11.87 2.53 -1.81
CA TYR A 309 11.28 3.75 -2.34
C TYR A 309 11.90 4.05 -3.72
N PRO A 310 11.26 3.67 -4.84
CA PRO A 310 11.81 3.93 -6.16
C PRO A 310 11.74 5.42 -6.47
N THR A 311 12.85 5.99 -6.91
CA THR A 311 12.92 7.41 -7.31
C THR A 311 12.39 7.64 -8.73
N SER A 312 12.26 6.57 -9.53
CA SER A 312 11.70 6.63 -10.90
C SER A 312 10.90 5.38 -11.24
N SER A 313 10.01 5.49 -12.22
CA SER A 313 9.22 4.38 -12.76
C SER A 313 10.04 3.42 -13.65
N GLY A 314 11.32 3.58 -13.74
CA GLY A 314 12.25 2.75 -14.51
C GLY A 314 13.69 3.16 -14.25
N GLY A 315 14.61 2.34 -14.72
CA GLY A 315 16.03 2.44 -14.41
C GLY A 315 16.45 1.27 -13.53
N ASP A 316 17.45 0.54 -13.99
CA ASP A 316 17.90 -0.67 -13.30
C ASP A 316 18.35 -0.37 -11.87
N LEU A 317 18.04 -1.27 -10.96
CA LEU A 317 18.50 -1.20 -9.58
C LEU A 317 19.87 -1.88 -9.48
N ALA A 318 20.91 -1.12 -9.21
CA ALA A 318 22.23 -1.67 -8.90
C ALA A 318 22.24 -2.06 -7.42
N VAL A 319 22.38 -3.34 -7.15
CA VAL A 319 22.42 -3.90 -5.79
C VAL A 319 23.86 -4.29 -5.47
N THR A 320 24.38 -3.74 -4.39
CA THR A 320 25.69 -4.10 -3.83
C THR A 320 25.45 -4.78 -2.49
N ILE A 321 25.93 -6.00 -2.34
CA ILE A 321 25.93 -6.74 -1.08
C ILE A 321 27.38 -6.67 -0.58
N GLN A 322 27.60 -5.97 0.52
CA GLN A 322 28.88 -5.91 1.20
C GLN A 322 28.84 -6.83 2.41
N GLU A 323 29.59 -7.88 2.35
CA GLU A 323 29.68 -8.88 3.41
C GLU A 323 30.52 -8.34 4.59
N SER A 324 30.36 -8.95 5.75
CA SER A 324 31.13 -8.60 6.96
C SER A 324 32.64 -8.85 6.84
N ASP A 325 33.09 -9.63 5.83
CA ASP A 325 34.48 -9.87 5.51
C ASP A 325 35.09 -8.83 4.53
N GLY A 326 34.29 -7.78 4.19
CA GLY A 326 34.67 -6.74 3.25
C GLY A 326 34.48 -7.12 1.76
N SER A 327 34.15 -8.37 1.46
CA SER A 327 33.87 -8.78 0.08
C SER A 327 32.57 -8.21 -0.42
N GLN A 328 32.54 -7.81 -1.70
CA GLN A 328 31.36 -7.21 -2.31
C GLN A 328 30.84 -8.06 -3.48
N THR A 329 29.54 -8.23 -3.54
CA THR A 329 28.84 -8.81 -4.69
C THR A 329 27.91 -7.76 -5.26
N GLN A 330 28.02 -7.50 -6.56
CA GLN A 330 27.19 -6.53 -7.25
C GLN A 330 26.36 -7.21 -8.33
N TYR A 331 25.09 -6.85 -8.40
CA TYR A 331 24.22 -7.28 -9.49
C TYR A 331 23.20 -6.20 -9.82
N THR A 332 22.66 -6.28 -11.02
CA THR A 332 21.65 -5.36 -11.50
C THR A 332 20.32 -6.08 -11.59
N LEU A 333 19.28 -5.50 -11.03
CA LEU A 333 17.92 -5.94 -11.21
C LEU A 333 17.25 -5.07 -12.28
N PRO A 334 16.80 -5.68 -13.39
CA PRO A 334 16.07 -4.93 -14.40
C PRO A 334 14.77 -4.43 -13.81
N PHE A 335 14.61 -3.13 -13.81
CA PHE A 335 13.36 -2.49 -13.52
C PHE A 335 12.64 -2.19 -14.83
N ALA A 336 11.99 -3.19 -15.38
CA ALA A 336 11.26 -3.03 -16.60
C ALA A 336 9.82 -3.51 -16.44
N SER A 337 8.93 -2.66 -16.85
CA SER A 337 7.52 -2.98 -16.98
C SER A 337 7.29 -3.96 -18.15
N VAL A 338 6.23 -4.73 -18.07
CA VAL A 338 5.54 -5.47 -19.12
C VAL A 338 5.60 -4.73 -20.48
N PRO A 339 5.58 -5.41 -21.63
CA PRO A 339 5.55 -4.76 -22.96
C PRO A 339 4.64 -3.55 -23.01
N ASN A 340 5.07 -2.52 -23.71
CA ASN A 340 4.40 -1.24 -23.84
C ASN A 340 3.03 -1.39 -24.52
N LEU A 341 2.02 -1.83 -23.78
CA LEU A 341 0.67 -2.04 -24.27
C LEU A 341 -0.31 -1.08 -23.61
N VAL A 342 -1.15 -0.52 -24.43
CA VAL A 342 -2.25 0.37 -24.04
C VAL A 342 -3.55 -0.17 -24.62
N ARG A 343 -4.62 -0.18 -23.82
CA ARG A 343 -5.91 -0.67 -24.26
C ARG A 343 -6.48 0.12 -25.42
N ASN A 344 -7.32 -0.53 -26.24
CA ASN A 344 -8.00 0.09 -27.35
C ASN A 344 -8.68 1.42 -26.97
N GLY A 345 -8.47 2.46 -27.78
CA GLY A 345 -9.03 3.79 -27.60
C GLY A 345 -8.37 4.63 -26.48
N ARG A 346 -7.33 4.11 -25.85
CA ARG A 346 -6.63 4.82 -24.78
C ARG A 346 -5.35 5.47 -25.29
N VAL A 347 -5.09 6.67 -24.76
CA VAL A 347 -3.86 7.42 -24.95
C VAL A 347 -3.10 7.49 -23.65
N LYS A 348 -1.78 7.22 -23.68
CA LYS A 348 -0.85 7.42 -22.59
C LYS A 348 0.28 8.29 -23.07
N TYR A 349 0.72 9.24 -22.25
CA TYR A 349 1.75 10.20 -22.62
C TYR A 349 2.64 10.54 -21.42
N ALA A 350 3.86 10.97 -21.73
CA ALA A 350 4.77 11.56 -20.78
C ALA A 350 5.56 12.67 -21.47
N LEU A 351 5.56 13.85 -20.86
CA LEU A 351 6.27 15.04 -21.35
C LEU A 351 7.18 15.55 -20.24
N GLY A 352 8.38 15.99 -20.57
CA GLY A 352 9.31 16.58 -19.62
C GLY A 352 10.18 17.62 -20.32
N ALA A 353 10.45 18.75 -19.66
CA ALA A 353 11.34 19.79 -20.14
C ALA A 353 12.07 20.47 -18.98
N GLY A 354 13.35 20.77 -19.19
CA GLY A 354 14.19 21.42 -18.21
C GLY A 354 15.68 21.14 -18.42
N LYS A 355 16.44 21.14 -17.34
CA LYS A 355 17.87 20.80 -17.35
C LYS A 355 18.10 19.35 -16.95
N TYR A 356 19.02 18.71 -17.61
CA TYR A 356 19.54 17.41 -17.20
C TYR A 356 20.16 17.51 -15.80
N ARG A 357 19.83 16.56 -14.93
CA ARG A 357 20.37 16.47 -13.59
C ARG A 357 21.30 15.25 -13.51
N PRO A 358 22.62 15.48 -13.51
CA PRO A 358 23.59 14.39 -13.42
C PRO A 358 23.67 13.81 -12.01
N ALA A 359 24.17 12.59 -11.92
CA ALA A 359 24.50 11.94 -10.63
C ALA A 359 25.90 12.35 -10.11
N GLY A 360 26.75 12.95 -10.95
CA GLY A 360 28.11 13.35 -10.64
C GLY A 360 28.49 14.67 -11.32
N ASP A 361 29.79 14.94 -11.44
CA ASP A 361 30.34 16.17 -12.06
C ASP A 361 30.26 16.12 -13.60
N GLN A 362 29.05 16.02 -14.14
CA GLN A 362 28.76 16.06 -15.56
C GLN A 362 28.14 17.40 -15.94
N ILE A 363 28.00 17.68 -17.24
CA ILE A 363 27.30 18.88 -17.72
C ILE A 363 25.79 18.71 -17.56
N SER A 364 25.09 19.82 -17.43
CA SER A 364 23.63 19.91 -17.26
C SER A 364 22.96 20.62 -18.44
N PRO A 365 22.91 20.01 -19.65
CA PRO A 365 22.29 20.63 -20.81
C PRO A 365 20.78 20.78 -20.61
N SER A 366 20.18 21.74 -21.28
CA SER A 366 18.74 21.84 -21.43
C SER A 366 18.25 20.73 -22.36
N PHE A 367 17.12 20.13 -22.02
CA PHE A 367 16.51 19.09 -22.86
C PHE A 367 15.00 19.08 -22.73
N ALA A 368 14.35 18.49 -23.73
CA ALA A 368 12.94 18.14 -23.73
C ALA A 368 12.76 16.68 -24.16
N GLN A 369 11.82 15.99 -23.53
CA GLN A 369 11.44 14.63 -23.87
C GLN A 369 9.93 14.53 -23.95
N GLY A 370 9.44 13.83 -24.99
CA GLY A 370 8.05 13.47 -25.13
C GLY A 370 7.88 12.02 -25.53
N GLU A 371 6.92 11.35 -24.92
CA GLU A 371 6.52 9.96 -25.22
C GLU A 371 5.01 9.91 -25.39
N LEU A 372 4.53 9.14 -26.39
CA LEU A 372 3.12 8.95 -26.69
C LEU A 372 2.85 7.47 -26.99
N PHE A 373 1.76 6.96 -26.44
CA PHE A 373 1.26 5.60 -26.66
C PHE A 373 -0.20 5.67 -27.07
N LEU A 374 -0.56 4.98 -28.14
CA LEU A 374 -1.90 4.94 -28.72
C LEU A 374 -2.38 3.49 -28.79
N GLY A 375 -3.37 3.16 -27.99
CA GLY A 375 -4.02 1.85 -28.03
C GLY A 375 -4.99 1.73 -29.21
N TRP A 376 -4.83 0.71 -30.04
CA TRP A 376 -5.61 0.47 -31.23
C TRP A 376 -6.37 -0.87 -31.15
N ARG A 377 -7.23 -1.13 -32.14
CA ARG A 377 -7.99 -2.38 -32.27
C ARG A 377 -7.06 -3.60 -32.33
N TYR A 378 -7.57 -4.79 -32.03
CA TYR A 378 -6.85 -6.06 -32.05
C TYR A 378 -5.64 -6.14 -31.09
N GLY A 379 -5.68 -5.39 -29.98
CA GLY A 379 -4.59 -5.38 -29.00
C GLY A 379 -3.29 -4.72 -29.49
N LEU A 380 -3.34 -3.96 -30.58
CA LEU A 380 -2.22 -3.17 -31.09
C LEU A 380 -2.00 -1.91 -30.26
N THR A 381 -0.75 -1.56 -30.08
CA THR A 381 -0.33 -0.27 -29.52
C THR A 381 0.77 0.31 -30.38
N PHE A 382 0.57 1.53 -30.86
CA PHE A 382 1.62 2.31 -31.50
C PHE A 382 2.20 3.25 -30.43
N TYR A 383 3.53 3.34 -30.38
CA TYR A 383 4.17 4.25 -29.46
C TYR A 383 5.43 4.84 -30.05
N GLY A 384 5.85 5.94 -29.50
CA GLY A 384 7.06 6.58 -29.90
C GLY A 384 7.41 7.75 -29.02
N GLY A 385 8.51 8.39 -29.30
CA GLY A 385 8.98 9.52 -28.54
C GLY A 385 10.11 10.26 -29.21
N ALA A 386 10.40 11.42 -28.64
CA ALA A 386 11.49 12.28 -29.06
C ALA A 386 12.22 12.84 -27.83
N GLN A 387 13.53 12.94 -27.92
CA GLN A 387 14.42 13.62 -26.98
C GLN A 387 15.26 14.64 -27.77
N PHE A 388 15.29 15.88 -27.30
CA PHE A 388 16.06 16.97 -27.91
C PHE A 388 16.90 17.68 -26.85
N SER A 389 18.15 17.88 -27.18
CA SER A 389 19.11 18.68 -26.41
C SER A 389 20.12 19.31 -27.36
N ASP A 390 20.91 20.24 -26.88
CA ASP A 390 21.97 20.88 -27.65
C ASP A 390 22.95 19.88 -28.27
N ARG A 391 23.21 18.75 -27.58
CA ARG A 391 24.17 17.71 -27.98
C ARG A 391 23.52 16.39 -28.35
N TYR A 392 22.18 16.29 -28.34
CA TYR A 392 21.47 15.04 -28.54
C TYR A 392 20.13 15.22 -29.22
N ASN A 393 19.89 14.40 -30.23
CA ASN A 393 18.60 14.26 -30.86
C ASN A 393 18.28 12.79 -31.01
N GLY A 394 17.24 12.33 -30.32
CA GLY A 394 16.77 10.95 -30.37
C GLY A 394 15.32 10.88 -30.83
N LEU A 395 15.01 9.99 -31.77
CA LEU A 395 13.67 9.67 -32.22
C LEU A 395 13.41 8.18 -32.07
N ALA A 396 12.30 7.82 -31.48
CA ALA A 396 11.92 6.43 -31.29
C ALA A 396 10.53 6.15 -31.83
N PHE A 397 10.36 5.01 -32.44
CA PHE A 397 9.07 4.48 -32.87
C PHE A 397 8.96 3.01 -32.53
N GLY A 398 7.80 2.57 -32.07
CA GLY A 398 7.57 1.20 -31.68
C GLY A 398 6.13 0.75 -31.89
N ILE A 399 5.99 -0.55 -31.96
CA ILE A 399 4.71 -1.26 -32.02
C ILE A 399 4.67 -2.33 -30.96
N GLY A 400 3.54 -2.45 -30.29
CA GLY A 400 3.26 -3.53 -29.37
C GLY A 400 1.94 -4.22 -29.72
N GLN A 401 1.86 -5.51 -29.40
CA GLN A 401 0.64 -6.26 -29.64
C GLN A 401 0.43 -7.34 -28.56
N ASN A 402 -0.81 -7.46 -28.13
CA ASN A 402 -1.26 -8.60 -27.33
C ASN A 402 -1.85 -9.66 -28.25
N LEU A 403 -1.17 -10.80 -28.33
CA LEU A 403 -1.55 -11.95 -29.15
C LEU A 403 -2.39 -12.98 -28.35
N GLY A 404 -2.97 -12.58 -27.22
CA GLY A 404 -3.77 -13.44 -26.36
C GLY A 404 -2.96 -14.63 -25.84
N ARG A 405 -3.33 -15.86 -26.25
CA ARG A 405 -2.65 -17.09 -25.80
C ARG A 405 -1.16 -17.15 -26.12
N PHE A 406 -0.66 -16.38 -27.07
CA PHE A 406 0.75 -16.33 -27.44
C PHE A 406 1.54 -15.26 -26.66
N GLY A 407 0.88 -14.56 -25.72
CA GLY A 407 1.52 -13.51 -24.92
C GLY A 407 1.47 -12.14 -25.58
N ALA A 408 2.34 -11.27 -25.14
CA ALA A 408 2.43 -9.90 -25.58
C ALA A 408 3.87 -9.54 -25.94
N TYR A 409 4.07 -8.79 -27.01
CA TYR A 409 5.38 -8.31 -27.42
C TYR A 409 5.35 -6.81 -27.71
N SER A 410 6.51 -6.20 -27.66
CA SER A 410 6.75 -4.88 -28.23
C SER A 410 8.12 -4.83 -28.87
N LEU A 411 8.18 -4.15 -30.02
CA LEU A 411 9.38 -3.91 -30.80
C LEU A 411 9.52 -2.42 -31.04
N ASP A 412 10.67 -1.85 -30.74
CA ASP A 412 10.95 -0.44 -31.01
C ASP A 412 12.34 -0.23 -31.60
N LEU A 413 12.42 0.81 -32.42
CA LEU A 413 13.63 1.32 -33.03
C LEU A 413 13.85 2.75 -32.51
N THR A 414 15.06 3.03 -32.06
CA THR A 414 15.49 4.38 -31.65
C THR A 414 16.67 4.78 -32.53
N HIS A 415 16.53 5.92 -33.23
CA HIS A 415 17.59 6.58 -33.96
C HIS A 415 18.15 7.74 -33.12
N ALA A 416 19.45 7.82 -32.96
CA ALA A 416 20.08 8.87 -32.17
C ALA A 416 21.22 9.55 -32.92
N ARG A 417 21.29 10.86 -32.80
CA ARG A 417 22.43 11.70 -33.19
C ARG A 417 22.96 12.36 -31.93
N SER A 418 24.21 12.16 -31.63
CA SER A 418 24.87 12.58 -30.40
C SER A 418 26.20 13.24 -30.67
N GLN A 419 26.52 14.27 -29.88
CA GLN A 419 27.84 14.87 -29.83
C GLN A 419 28.46 14.56 -28.47
N LEU A 420 29.55 13.81 -28.47
CA LEU A 420 30.24 13.41 -27.24
C LEU A 420 31.28 14.46 -26.80
N ALA A 421 31.98 14.16 -25.72
CA ALA A 421 32.98 15.06 -25.13
C ALA A 421 34.20 15.32 -26.01
N ASP A 422 34.47 14.48 -27.02
CA ASP A 422 35.48 14.68 -28.06
C ASP A 422 35.08 15.65 -29.18
N ASN A 423 33.85 16.22 -29.04
CA ASN A 423 33.20 17.09 -30.05
C ASN A 423 32.91 16.40 -31.38
N GLN A 424 33.05 15.07 -31.46
CA GLN A 424 32.67 14.32 -32.67
C GLN A 424 31.14 14.00 -32.65
N HIS A 425 30.59 13.94 -33.84
CA HIS A 425 29.20 13.58 -34.06
C HIS A 425 29.07 12.08 -34.35
N TYR A 426 28.24 11.41 -33.59
CA TYR A 426 27.94 9.99 -33.76
C TYR A 426 26.46 9.81 -34.13
N THR A 427 26.20 8.81 -34.95
CA THR A 427 24.84 8.44 -35.35
C THR A 427 24.71 6.94 -35.20
N GLY A 428 23.62 6.51 -34.61
CA GLY A 428 23.39 5.10 -34.40
C GLY A 428 21.94 4.74 -34.15
N ASP A 429 21.68 3.46 -34.19
CA ASP A 429 20.36 2.86 -34.03
C ASP A 429 20.36 1.87 -32.88
N SER A 430 19.24 1.79 -32.19
CA SER A 430 19.00 0.79 -31.16
C SER A 430 17.67 0.11 -31.40
N VAL A 431 17.67 -1.21 -31.50
CA VAL A 431 16.48 -2.06 -31.62
C VAL A 431 16.22 -2.74 -30.29
N ARG A 432 14.98 -2.70 -29.82
CA ARG A 432 14.60 -3.35 -28.56
C ARG A 432 13.33 -4.19 -28.77
N LEU A 433 13.43 -5.48 -28.43
CA LEU A 433 12.32 -6.41 -28.36
C LEU A 433 12.00 -6.70 -26.90
N ARG A 434 10.73 -6.63 -26.50
CA ARG A 434 10.25 -7.09 -25.20
C ARG A 434 9.13 -8.11 -25.41
N TYR A 435 9.07 -9.11 -24.53
CA TYR A 435 8.05 -10.14 -24.58
C TYR A 435 7.63 -10.55 -23.19
N SER A 436 6.35 -10.82 -23.01
CA SER A 436 5.78 -11.34 -21.76
C SER A 436 4.68 -12.35 -22.07
N LYS A 437 4.62 -13.45 -21.32
CA LYS A 437 3.61 -14.49 -21.49
C LYS A 437 3.30 -15.18 -20.17
N LEU A 438 2.01 -15.39 -19.93
CA LEU A 438 1.49 -16.34 -18.94
C LEU A 438 1.07 -17.61 -19.67
N LEU A 439 1.71 -18.74 -19.37
CA LEU A 439 1.37 -20.07 -19.86
C LEU A 439 0.32 -20.67 -18.92
N ASN A 440 -0.97 -20.47 -19.21
CA ASN A 440 -2.07 -20.81 -18.33
C ASN A 440 -2.15 -22.31 -17.98
N ASP A 441 -1.78 -23.20 -18.90
CA ASP A 441 -1.93 -24.65 -18.73
C ASP A 441 -0.99 -25.24 -17.67
N ILE A 442 0.19 -24.64 -17.48
CA ILE A 442 1.20 -25.06 -16.52
C ILE A 442 1.58 -23.98 -15.50
N GLY A 443 0.90 -22.82 -15.54
CA GLY A 443 1.14 -21.71 -14.63
C GLY A 443 2.48 -20.98 -14.82
N THR A 444 3.28 -21.35 -15.82
CA THR A 444 4.57 -20.70 -16.10
C THR A 444 4.35 -19.25 -16.53
N ARG A 445 5.10 -18.36 -15.92
CA ARG A 445 5.10 -16.94 -16.27
C ARG A 445 6.47 -16.55 -16.80
N ILE A 446 6.54 -16.22 -18.08
CA ILE A 446 7.63 -15.43 -18.61
C ILE A 446 7.25 -13.97 -18.29
N ASN A 447 7.68 -13.52 -17.12
CA ASN A 447 7.29 -12.19 -16.64
C ASN A 447 7.86 -11.12 -17.54
N PHE A 448 9.08 -11.34 -18.03
CA PHE A 448 9.78 -10.39 -18.86
C PHE A 448 10.91 -11.06 -19.64
N PHE A 449 10.99 -10.75 -20.93
CA PHE A 449 12.14 -11.01 -21.79
C PHE A 449 12.42 -9.75 -22.60
N SER A 450 13.66 -9.28 -22.60
CA SER A 450 14.08 -8.12 -23.39
C SER A 450 15.40 -8.39 -24.08
N LEU A 451 15.44 -8.03 -25.32
CA LEU A 451 16.64 -7.99 -26.14
C LEU A 451 16.80 -6.57 -26.67
N ARG A 452 17.92 -5.92 -26.36
CA ARG A 452 18.27 -4.62 -26.92
C ARG A 452 19.60 -4.76 -27.64
N TYR A 453 19.66 -4.38 -28.90
CA TYR A 453 20.86 -4.28 -29.68
C TYR A 453 21.09 -2.85 -30.10
N SER A 454 22.31 -2.36 -29.99
CA SER A 454 22.67 -1.00 -30.39
C SER A 454 23.90 -1.03 -31.29
N THR A 455 23.89 -0.23 -32.32
CA THR A 455 25.07 -0.06 -33.23
C THR A 455 26.21 0.67 -32.51
N ALA A 456 27.39 0.59 -33.02
CA ALA A 456 28.61 1.16 -32.41
C ALA A 456 28.55 2.70 -32.22
N GLY A 457 27.78 3.39 -33.06
CA GLY A 457 27.60 4.85 -32.98
C GLY A 457 26.35 5.28 -32.18
N PHE A 458 25.65 4.33 -31.53
CA PHE A 458 24.51 4.66 -30.72
C PHE A 458 24.93 5.04 -29.30
N TYR A 459 24.59 6.28 -28.94
CA TYR A 459 24.74 6.80 -27.56
C TYR A 459 23.44 7.38 -27.07
N THR A 460 23.26 7.43 -25.74
CA THR A 460 22.09 7.99 -25.08
C THR A 460 22.30 9.46 -24.73
N LEU A 461 21.24 10.18 -24.34
CA LEU A 461 21.36 11.54 -23.82
C LEU A 461 22.33 11.61 -22.63
N SER A 462 22.30 10.63 -21.73
CA SER A 462 23.23 10.56 -20.59
C SER A 462 24.69 10.44 -21.01
N ASP A 463 24.99 9.73 -22.10
CA ASP A 463 26.36 9.54 -22.59
C ASP A 463 26.96 10.86 -23.12
N THR A 464 26.12 11.80 -23.56
CA THR A 464 26.56 13.13 -24.06
C THR A 464 26.88 14.13 -22.95
N THR A 465 26.60 13.80 -21.70
CA THR A 465 26.78 14.72 -20.56
C THR A 465 28.16 14.65 -19.91
N TYR A 466 28.97 13.68 -20.27
CA TYR A 466 30.34 13.56 -19.78
C TYR A 466 31.25 14.70 -20.29
N LYS A 467 32.24 15.10 -19.48
CA LYS A 467 33.20 16.18 -19.80
C LYS A 467 34.41 15.70 -20.56
N GLY A 468 34.66 14.41 -20.56
CA GLY A 468 35.77 13.79 -21.25
C GLY A 468 35.49 12.36 -21.68
N MET A 469 36.40 11.74 -22.43
CA MET A 469 36.34 10.35 -22.87
C MET A 469 37.65 9.67 -22.64
N ALA A 470 37.64 8.44 -22.15
CA ALA A 470 38.86 7.62 -21.98
C ALA A 470 38.56 6.13 -22.19
N GLY A 471 39.58 5.37 -22.67
CA GLY A 471 39.55 3.92 -22.62
C GLY A 471 40.24 3.43 -21.33
N GLY A 472 39.54 2.76 -20.43
CA GLY A 472 40.13 2.19 -19.22
C GLY A 472 39.15 1.97 -18.07
N ALA A 473 39.64 1.36 -17.00
CA ALA A 473 38.88 1.16 -15.77
C ALA A 473 38.75 2.49 -14.99
N PRO A 474 37.68 2.69 -14.20
CA PRO A 474 37.60 3.80 -13.26
C PRO A 474 38.81 3.76 -12.32
N LYS A 475 39.44 4.90 -12.08
CA LYS A 475 40.54 5.00 -11.09
C LYS A 475 39.88 4.91 -9.69
N GLN A 476 40.26 3.90 -8.95
CA GLN A 476 40.08 3.86 -7.52
C GLN A 476 41.23 4.62 -6.89
N THR A 477 40.98 5.70 -6.20
CA THR A 477 41.93 6.36 -5.33
C THR A 477 41.79 5.75 -3.95
N VAL A 478 42.87 5.16 -3.45
CA VAL A 478 42.97 4.78 -2.05
C VAL A 478 43.50 6.03 -1.34
N GLU A 479 42.66 6.61 -0.49
CA GLU A 479 43.07 7.76 0.36
C GLU A 479 44.04 7.29 1.45
N ASP A 480 44.80 8.20 2.04
CA ASP A 480 45.82 7.89 3.04
C ASP A 480 45.30 7.19 4.30
N ASP A 481 43.96 7.21 4.51
CA ASP A 481 43.27 6.52 5.60
C ASP A 481 42.77 5.10 5.22
N GLY A 482 43.11 4.63 4.00
CA GLY A 482 42.68 3.33 3.47
C GLY A 482 41.30 3.32 2.84
N THR A 483 40.61 4.45 2.81
CA THR A 483 39.28 4.58 2.19
C THR A 483 39.40 4.51 0.67
N VAL A 484 38.69 3.56 0.05
CA VAL A 484 38.65 3.44 -1.42
C VAL A 484 37.53 4.31 -1.95
N THR A 485 37.86 5.52 -2.37
CA THR A 485 36.91 6.39 -3.08
C THR A 485 36.92 6.05 -4.56
N THR A 486 35.79 5.57 -5.06
CA THR A 486 35.58 5.44 -6.51
C THR A 486 35.07 6.80 -7.00
N HIS A 487 35.90 7.60 -7.58
CA HIS A 487 35.45 8.79 -8.30
C HIS A 487 34.62 8.31 -9.49
N TYR A 488 33.33 8.62 -9.48
CA TYR A 488 32.47 8.55 -10.66
C TYR A 488 33.04 9.56 -11.65
N ASP A 489 33.83 9.05 -12.59
CA ASP A 489 34.60 9.85 -13.52
C ASP A 489 33.68 10.80 -14.28
N THR A 490 34.08 12.05 -14.37
CA THR A 490 33.57 13.04 -15.33
C THR A 490 33.79 12.58 -16.79
N VAL A 491 34.39 11.40 -16.95
CA VAL A 491 34.92 10.86 -18.20
C VAL A 491 34.10 9.64 -18.62
N TYR A 492 33.52 9.69 -19.82
CA TYR A 492 32.84 8.54 -20.42
C TYR A 492 33.84 7.44 -20.74
N ASN A 493 33.56 6.23 -20.26
CA ASN A 493 34.38 5.09 -20.50
C ASN A 493 33.96 4.39 -21.80
N LEU A 494 34.86 4.45 -22.80
CA LEU A 494 34.66 3.84 -24.12
C LEU A 494 34.41 2.32 -24.07
N HIS A 495 34.97 1.62 -23.06
CA HIS A 495 34.69 0.20 -22.87
C HIS A 495 33.28 -0.10 -22.40
N MET A 496 32.51 0.91 -21.96
CA MET A 496 31.14 0.78 -21.58
C MET A 496 30.14 1.07 -22.72
N SER A 497 30.61 1.31 -23.94
CA SER A 497 29.78 1.48 -25.11
C SER A 497 28.93 0.23 -25.35
N ARG A 498 27.62 0.36 -25.14
CA ARG A 498 26.68 -0.77 -25.05
C ARG A 498 26.45 -1.38 -26.44
N LYS A 499 26.58 -2.70 -26.55
CA LYS A 499 26.30 -3.45 -27.78
C LYS A 499 24.96 -4.19 -27.70
N ALA A 500 24.84 -5.12 -26.77
CA ALA A 500 23.58 -5.83 -26.60
C ALA A 500 23.28 -6.08 -25.13
N LYS A 501 22.01 -5.95 -24.76
CA LYS A 501 21.49 -6.26 -23.43
C LYS A 501 20.39 -7.29 -23.53
N ASN A 502 20.57 -8.41 -22.85
CA ASN A 502 19.61 -9.51 -22.76
C ASN A 502 19.10 -9.64 -21.34
N GLN A 503 17.82 -9.74 -21.17
CA GLN A 503 17.19 -9.87 -19.87
C GLN A 503 16.07 -10.92 -19.91
N LEU A 504 16.02 -11.79 -18.91
CA LEU A 504 14.97 -12.78 -18.73
C LEU A 504 14.55 -12.84 -17.27
N LEU A 505 13.26 -12.77 -17.02
CA LEU A 505 12.66 -13.06 -15.72
C LEU A 505 11.55 -14.08 -15.90
N LEU A 506 11.75 -15.27 -15.34
CA LEU A 506 10.84 -16.39 -15.42
C LEU A 506 10.41 -16.80 -14.01
N SER A 507 9.12 -17.12 -13.84
CA SER A 507 8.61 -17.73 -12.63
C SER A 507 7.67 -18.89 -12.99
N GLN A 508 7.85 -20.00 -12.28
CA GLN A 508 7.09 -21.24 -12.44
C GLN A 508 6.54 -21.68 -11.10
N PRO A 509 5.25 -21.46 -10.81
CA PRO A 509 4.59 -22.17 -9.73
C PRO A 509 4.41 -23.63 -10.10
N MET A 510 4.77 -24.55 -9.20
CA MET A 510 4.71 -25.99 -9.40
C MET A 510 3.73 -26.66 -8.42
N GLY A 511 2.71 -25.90 -7.97
CA GLY A 511 1.72 -26.38 -7.00
C GLY A 511 2.37 -26.79 -5.67
N GLU A 512 2.14 -28.02 -5.24
CA GLU A 512 2.72 -28.59 -4.02
C GLU A 512 4.26 -28.74 -4.03
N TYR A 513 4.87 -28.76 -5.22
CA TYR A 513 6.32 -28.75 -5.37
C TYR A 513 6.94 -27.35 -5.29
N GLY A 514 6.14 -26.33 -4.93
CA GLY A 514 6.60 -24.97 -4.68
C GLY A 514 6.67 -24.08 -5.90
N ALA A 515 7.69 -23.24 -5.97
CA ALA A 515 7.89 -22.28 -7.04
C ALA A 515 9.36 -22.16 -7.44
N LEU A 516 9.59 -22.04 -8.71
CA LEU A 516 10.90 -21.82 -9.32
C LEU A 516 10.95 -20.40 -9.91
N SER A 517 12.07 -19.71 -9.72
CA SER A 517 12.34 -18.42 -10.34
C SER A 517 13.72 -18.41 -10.99
N LEU A 518 13.81 -17.79 -12.16
CA LEU A 518 15.05 -17.57 -12.88
C LEU A 518 15.12 -16.12 -13.33
N SER A 519 16.21 -15.44 -12.99
CA SER A 519 16.54 -14.10 -13.47
C SER A 519 17.89 -14.14 -14.18
N TRP A 520 17.94 -13.60 -15.37
CA TRP A 520 19.17 -13.47 -16.14
C TRP A 520 19.28 -12.11 -16.77
N ASP A 521 20.42 -11.45 -16.59
CA ASP A 521 20.78 -10.18 -17.18
C ASP A 521 22.18 -10.33 -17.78
N GLN A 522 22.38 -9.86 -19.01
CA GLN A 522 23.66 -9.87 -19.68
C GLN A 522 23.82 -8.60 -20.51
N GLN A 523 24.92 -7.90 -20.31
CA GLN A 523 25.31 -6.74 -21.12
C GLN A 523 26.63 -7.00 -21.82
N THR A 524 26.69 -6.85 -23.13
CA THR A 524 27.90 -6.87 -23.96
C THR A 524 28.24 -5.46 -24.42
N TYR A 525 29.49 -5.25 -24.79
CA TYR A 525 30.03 -3.95 -25.16
C TYR A 525 30.80 -4.01 -26.47
N TRP A 526 30.95 -2.86 -27.14
CA TRP A 526 31.62 -2.79 -28.43
C TRP A 526 33.16 -2.90 -28.33
N ASN A 527 33.75 -2.21 -27.34
CA ASN A 527 35.19 -2.04 -27.28
C ASN A 527 35.90 -2.99 -26.33
N THR A 528 35.20 -4.04 -25.91
CA THR A 528 35.78 -5.11 -25.06
C THR A 528 35.07 -6.43 -25.30
N SER A 529 35.83 -7.53 -25.13
CA SER A 529 35.22 -8.89 -25.13
C SER A 529 34.60 -9.27 -23.77
N LYS A 530 34.82 -8.45 -22.74
CA LYS A 530 34.22 -8.68 -21.43
C LYS A 530 32.71 -8.44 -21.45
N THR A 531 32.00 -9.13 -20.58
CA THR A 531 30.54 -9.01 -20.41
C THR A 531 30.21 -8.85 -18.95
N THR A 532 29.24 -8.00 -18.64
CA THR A 532 28.55 -8.07 -17.34
C THR A 532 27.44 -9.07 -17.41
N GLN A 533 27.37 -9.97 -16.43
CA GLN A 533 26.34 -10.99 -16.37
C GLN A 533 25.86 -11.19 -14.93
N SER A 534 24.56 -11.33 -14.75
CA SER A 534 23.93 -11.79 -13.52
C SER A 534 22.93 -12.89 -13.84
N LEU A 535 23.11 -14.05 -13.20
CA LEU A 535 22.18 -15.17 -13.29
C LEU A 535 21.79 -15.56 -11.88
N GLN A 536 20.51 -15.56 -11.61
CA GLN A 536 19.95 -15.98 -10.33
C GLN A 536 18.89 -17.07 -10.58
N PHE A 537 18.99 -18.13 -9.83
CA PHE A 537 18.03 -19.23 -9.78
C PHE A 537 17.56 -19.39 -8.35
N ALA A 538 16.29 -19.58 -8.12
CA ALA A 538 15.76 -19.96 -6.82
C ALA A 538 14.59 -20.94 -6.99
N TRP A 539 14.61 -21.99 -6.19
CA TRP A 539 13.50 -22.90 -6.00
C TRP A 539 13.14 -22.96 -4.53
N ASN A 540 11.85 -22.75 -4.23
CA ASN A 540 11.31 -22.79 -2.88
C ASN A 540 10.09 -23.69 -2.84
N ALA A 541 10.07 -24.63 -1.91
CA ALA A 541 8.97 -25.56 -1.70
C ALA A 541 8.65 -25.72 -0.22
N THR A 542 7.41 -26.04 0.09
CA THR A 542 7.00 -26.39 1.45
C THR A 542 6.30 -27.74 1.41
N PHE A 543 6.95 -28.76 2.00
CA PHE A 543 6.45 -30.11 2.11
C PHE A 543 5.93 -30.31 3.54
N ARG A 544 4.61 -30.37 3.72
CA ARG A 544 3.98 -30.35 5.04
C ARG A 544 4.47 -29.14 5.87
N ASN A 545 5.36 -29.37 6.83
CA ASN A 545 5.90 -28.35 7.71
C ASN A 545 7.36 -27.98 7.39
N LEU A 546 8.02 -28.69 6.47
CA LEU A 546 9.39 -28.42 6.07
C LEU A 546 9.40 -27.44 4.89
N SER A 547 9.99 -26.28 5.07
CA SER A 547 10.28 -25.35 3.96
C SER A 547 11.71 -25.61 3.49
N LEU A 548 11.86 -25.84 2.20
CA LEU A 548 13.12 -26.08 1.50
C LEU A 548 13.35 -24.96 0.50
N GLY A 549 14.56 -24.40 0.46
CA GLY A 549 14.98 -23.41 -0.54
C GLY A 549 16.33 -23.79 -1.12
N ILE A 550 16.46 -23.77 -2.44
CA ILE A 550 17.73 -23.86 -3.15
C ILE A 550 17.86 -22.60 -3.99
N SER A 551 18.99 -21.92 -3.89
CA SER A 551 19.28 -20.74 -4.69
C SER A 551 20.70 -20.78 -5.21
N ALA A 552 20.88 -20.34 -6.45
CA ALA A 552 22.17 -20.21 -7.11
C ALA A 552 22.27 -18.82 -7.74
N GLN A 553 23.43 -18.19 -7.57
CA GLN A 553 23.72 -16.90 -8.17
C GLN A 553 25.08 -16.97 -8.83
N ARG A 554 25.16 -16.41 -10.03
CA ARG A 554 26.43 -16.17 -10.72
C ARG A 554 26.46 -14.73 -11.19
N SER A 555 27.52 -13.98 -10.86
CA SER A 555 27.74 -12.62 -11.31
C SER A 555 29.14 -12.43 -11.86
N SER A 556 29.27 -11.52 -12.80
CA SER A 556 30.58 -11.07 -13.34
C SER A 556 30.49 -9.58 -13.66
N GLY A 557 31.52 -8.83 -13.25
CA GLY A 557 31.66 -7.41 -13.56
C GLY A 557 32.51 -7.16 -14.81
N LEU A 558 32.48 -5.93 -15.31
CA LEU A 558 33.27 -5.52 -16.47
C LEU A 558 34.79 -5.47 -16.15
N TYR A 559 35.16 -5.07 -14.95
CA TYR A 559 36.53 -4.84 -14.51
C TYR A 559 37.08 -6.00 -13.69
N ASP A 560 36.22 -6.80 -13.09
CA ASP A 560 36.61 -7.94 -12.29
C ASP A 560 36.68 -9.20 -13.18
N ASN A 561 37.88 -9.84 -13.24
CA ASN A 561 38.01 -11.12 -13.95
C ASN A 561 37.46 -12.30 -13.16
N LYS A 562 37.04 -12.08 -11.91
CA LYS A 562 36.46 -13.11 -11.06
C LYS A 562 34.97 -13.23 -11.34
N LYS A 563 34.52 -14.48 -11.42
CA LYS A 563 33.12 -14.83 -11.45
C LYS A 563 32.72 -15.24 -10.05
N ASP A 564 31.77 -14.51 -9.47
CA ASP A 564 31.21 -14.87 -8.17
C ASP A 564 30.12 -15.92 -8.40
N ASN A 565 30.35 -17.13 -7.91
CA ASN A 565 29.34 -18.18 -7.90
C ASN A 565 28.92 -18.43 -6.45
N ILE A 566 27.63 -18.41 -6.20
CA ILE A 566 27.06 -18.68 -4.87
C ILE A 566 25.98 -19.72 -5.02
N LEU A 567 26.05 -20.80 -4.24
CA LEU A 567 25.02 -21.81 -4.11
C LEU A 567 24.55 -21.84 -2.66
N ALA A 568 23.27 -21.76 -2.43
CA ALA A 568 22.70 -21.81 -1.08
C ALA A 568 21.58 -22.83 -0.98
N LEU A 569 21.58 -23.60 0.11
CA LEU A 569 20.53 -24.49 0.55
C LEU A 569 19.97 -23.96 1.86
N SER A 570 18.66 -23.88 1.98
CA SER A 570 17.97 -23.52 3.23
C SER A 570 16.89 -24.53 3.57
N LEU A 571 16.86 -24.93 4.83
CA LEU A 571 15.83 -25.79 5.42
C LEU A 571 15.21 -25.05 6.60
N SER A 572 13.90 -25.11 6.75
CA SER A 572 13.21 -24.48 7.88
C SER A 572 12.04 -25.33 8.34
N VAL A 573 12.01 -25.64 9.64
CA VAL A 573 10.99 -26.45 10.28
C VAL A 573 10.35 -25.63 11.42
N PRO A 574 9.01 -25.51 11.46
CA PRO A 574 8.35 -24.90 12.61
C PRO A 574 8.53 -25.76 13.87
N LEU A 575 8.75 -25.11 15.00
CA LEU A 575 8.88 -25.73 16.31
C LEU A 575 7.72 -25.34 17.20
N GLY A 576 7.10 -26.32 17.87
CA GLY A 576 6.13 -26.08 18.94
C GLY A 576 4.83 -25.42 18.47
N ASN A 577 4.37 -24.43 19.24
CA ASN A 577 3.09 -23.76 19.03
C ASN A 577 3.09 -22.88 17.77
N PRO A 578 2.14 -23.06 16.82
CA PRO A 578 2.02 -22.23 15.62
C PRO A 578 1.90 -20.72 15.91
N ALA A 579 1.31 -20.33 17.05
CA ALA A 579 1.16 -18.94 17.45
C ALA A 579 2.49 -18.20 17.67
N LEU A 580 3.55 -18.90 18.03
CA LEU A 580 4.88 -18.32 18.24
C LEU A 580 5.69 -18.22 16.96
N SER A 581 5.22 -18.84 15.87
CA SER A 581 5.92 -18.89 14.57
C SER A 581 7.40 -19.26 14.70
N THR A 582 7.77 -19.98 15.79
CA THR A 582 9.15 -20.41 16.06
C THR A 582 9.60 -21.41 15.00
N ARG A 583 10.75 -21.19 14.41
CA ARG A 583 11.30 -22.05 13.37
C ARG A 583 12.77 -22.38 13.64
N LEU A 584 13.11 -23.65 13.48
CA LEU A 584 14.50 -24.07 13.33
C LEU A 584 14.88 -23.88 11.86
N ARG A 585 16.01 -23.24 11.62
CA ARG A 585 16.55 -23.03 10.29
C ARG A 585 17.94 -23.62 10.18
N PHE A 586 18.21 -24.25 9.06
CA PHE A 586 19.54 -24.65 8.62
C PHE A 586 19.81 -24.02 7.28
N THR A 587 21.02 -23.46 7.09
CA THR A 587 21.47 -22.95 5.79
C THR A 587 22.90 -23.42 5.54
N ALA A 588 23.17 -23.81 4.28
CA ALA A 588 24.50 -24.06 3.79
C ALA A 588 24.72 -23.21 2.52
N THR A 589 25.77 -22.42 2.51
CA THR A 589 26.12 -21.53 1.39
C THR A 589 27.54 -21.83 0.96
N HIS A 590 27.71 -22.17 -0.33
CA HIS A 590 29.03 -22.28 -0.97
C HIS A 590 29.25 -21.09 -1.89
N ALA A 591 30.36 -20.42 -1.76
CA ALA A 591 30.73 -19.26 -2.58
C ALA A 591 32.18 -19.36 -3.02
N ASP A 592 32.47 -19.15 -4.31
CA ASP A 592 33.81 -19.06 -4.85
C ASP A 592 34.35 -17.64 -4.63
N PRO A 593 35.61 -17.48 -4.14
CA PRO A 593 36.55 -18.45 -3.58
C PRO A 593 36.37 -18.65 -2.05
N ALA A 594 35.37 -18.07 -1.42
CA ALA A 594 35.18 -18.02 0.04
C ALA A 594 34.85 -19.37 0.70
N GLY A 595 34.57 -20.42 -0.11
CA GLY A 595 34.28 -21.77 0.40
C GLY A 595 32.89 -21.93 0.94
N THR A 596 32.68 -22.96 1.79
CA THR A 596 31.37 -23.33 2.32
C THR A 596 31.17 -22.80 3.73
N THR A 597 30.02 -22.18 3.96
CA THR A 597 29.54 -21.77 5.29
C THR A 597 28.24 -22.51 5.59
N ALA A 598 28.18 -23.19 6.74
CA ALA A 598 26.96 -23.78 7.23
C ALA A 598 26.48 -23.03 8.48
N SER A 599 25.19 -22.82 8.63
CA SER A 599 24.59 -22.22 9.82
C SER A 599 23.35 -22.94 10.26
N THR A 600 23.10 -22.92 11.54
CA THR A 600 21.85 -23.39 12.14
C THR A 600 21.37 -22.37 13.17
N GLY A 601 20.07 -22.20 13.28
CA GLY A 601 19.53 -21.22 14.20
C GLY A 601 18.04 -21.35 14.43
N VAL A 602 17.58 -20.57 15.38
CA VAL A 602 16.17 -20.50 15.78
C VAL A 602 15.69 -19.06 15.63
N SER A 603 14.51 -18.89 15.08
CA SER A 603 13.86 -17.58 14.95
C SER A 603 12.37 -17.70 15.24
N GLY A 604 11.77 -16.61 15.72
CA GLY A 604 10.32 -16.58 16.01
C GLY A 604 9.92 -15.31 16.73
N TYR A 605 8.66 -15.25 17.15
CA TYR A 605 8.16 -14.18 18.02
C TYR A 605 8.26 -14.60 19.48
N LEU A 606 8.51 -13.64 20.37
CA LEU A 606 8.50 -13.92 21.81
C LEU A 606 7.06 -14.18 22.29
N PRO A 607 6.87 -15.12 23.26
CA PRO A 607 5.55 -15.40 23.79
C PRO A 607 4.85 -14.15 24.33
N GLY A 608 3.61 -13.89 23.89
CA GLY A 608 2.84 -12.71 24.27
C GLY A 608 3.29 -11.39 23.66
N GLN A 609 4.26 -11.43 22.72
CA GLN A 609 4.82 -10.27 22.05
C GLN A 609 4.85 -10.54 20.53
N GLU A 610 3.71 -10.44 19.85
CA GLU A 610 3.61 -10.70 18.42
C GLU A 610 4.38 -9.71 17.53
N ASN A 611 4.82 -8.60 18.09
CA ASN A 611 5.57 -7.54 17.44
C ASN A 611 7.09 -7.55 17.74
N LEU A 612 7.57 -8.52 18.53
CA LEU A 612 8.99 -8.68 18.85
C LEU A 612 9.52 -10.00 18.29
N PHE A 613 10.21 -9.90 17.18
CA PHE A 613 10.85 -11.01 16.49
C PHE A 613 12.30 -11.17 16.93
N TYR A 614 12.75 -12.41 17.12
CA TYR A 614 14.13 -12.73 17.43
C TYR A 614 14.70 -13.75 16.45
N SER A 615 16.02 -13.72 16.25
CA SER A 615 16.77 -14.78 15.60
C SER A 615 18.12 -14.96 16.27
N VAL A 616 18.54 -16.23 16.42
CA VAL A 616 19.86 -16.61 16.93
C VAL A 616 20.40 -17.71 16.03
N ASN A 617 21.58 -17.51 15.47
CA ASN A 617 22.21 -18.45 14.56
C ASN A 617 23.65 -18.74 15.00
N GLN A 618 24.10 -19.97 14.83
CA GLN A 618 25.48 -20.42 14.93
C GLN A 618 25.93 -20.81 13.52
N ARG A 619 27.12 -20.38 13.12
CA ARG A 619 27.68 -20.69 11.81
C ARG A 619 29.09 -21.25 11.91
N TYR A 620 29.48 -22.00 10.89
CA TYR A 620 30.84 -22.50 10.69
C TYR A 620 31.26 -22.34 9.23
N SER A 621 32.46 -21.84 8.99
CA SER A 621 33.12 -21.85 7.69
C SER A 621 34.58 -22.30 7.82
N ALA A 622 35.12 -22.90 6.78
CA ALA A 622 36.51 -23.39 6.79
C ALA A 622 37.53 -22.25 6.93
N GLN A 623 37.15 -21.03 6.48
CA GLN A 623 38.05 -19.86 6.52
C GLN A 623 37.93 -19.04 7.80
N GLN A 624 36.70 -18.84 8.29
CA GLN A 624 36.42 -17.99 9.46
C GLN A 624 36.08 -18.80 10.73
N HIS A 625 36.14 -20.15 10.64
CA HIS A 625 35.83 -21.08 11.73
C HIS A 625 34.42 -20.83 12.28
N TYR A 626 34.29 -20.79 13.60
CA TYR A 626 32.99 -20.56 14.27
C TYR A 626 32.62 -19.09 14.28
N GLY A 627 31.37 -18.83 13.99
CA GLY A 627 30.74 -17.52 14.10
C GLY A 627 29.30 -17.68 14.54
N GLY A 628 28.68 -16.59 14.87
CA GLY A 628 27.26 -16.58 15.23
C GLY A 628 26.68 -15.18 15.13
N ASP A 629 25.38 -15.13 15.13
CA ASP A 629 24.61 -13.88 15.15
C ASP A 629 23.34 -13.99 15.98
N ALA A 630 22.97 -12.88 16.59
CA ALA A 630 21.70 -12.70 17.25
C ALA A 630 21.09 -11.39 16.80
N ALA A 631 19.78 -11.37 16.52
CA ALA A 631 19.06 -10.19 16.14
C ALA A 631 17.69 -10.11 16.81
N LEU A 632 17.29 -8.88 17.09
CA LEU A 632 15.96 -8.51 17.59
C LEU A 632 15.35 -7.49 16.65
N GLN A 633 14.07 -7.64 16.32
CA GLN A 633 13.30 -6.70 15.55
C GLN A 633 11.98 -6.43 16.28
N TYR A 634 11.70 -5.17 16.53
CA TYR A 634 10.48 -4.72 17.19
C TYR A 634 9.68 -3.81 16.28
N GLU A 635 8.43 -4.18 15.97
CA GLU A 635 7.47 -3.41 15.18
C GLU A 635 6.54 -2.66 16.15
N GLY A 636 6.86 -1.40 16.44
CA GLY A 636 6.11 -0.57 17.39
C GLY A 636 5.06 0.32 16.71
N ALA A 637 4.22 0.95 17.51
CA ALA A 637 3.25 1.91 17.02
C ALA A 637 3.89 3.20 16.47
N TRP A 638 5.10 3.52 16.92
CA TRP A 638 5.82 4.75 16.59
C TRP A 638 7.00 4.53 15.66
N GLY A 639 7.25 3.30 15.24
CA GLY A 639 8.35 2.93 14.35
C GLY A 639 8.82 1.51 14.55
N ASP A 640 9.76 1.12 13.71
CA ASP A 640 10.40 -0.19 13.68
C ASP A 640 11.84 -0.04 14.15
N TYR A 641 12.28 -0.99 14.97
CA TYR A 641 13.60 -1.01 15.58
C TYR A 641 14.27 -2.36 15.34
N ASN A 642 15.53 -2.35 14.98
CA ASN A 642 16.32 -3.56 14.85
C ASN A 642 17.66 -3.42 15.59
N LEU A 643 18.12 -4.53 16.16
CA LEU A 643 19.41 -4.65 16.81
C LEU A 643 19.98 -6.00 16.46
N GLY A 644 21.20 -6.03 15.96
CA GLY A 644 21.89 -7.26 15.60
C GLY A 644 23.34 -7.26 16.11
N TYR A 645 23.80 -8.39 16.56
CA TYR A 645 25.21 -8.63 16.88
C TYR A 645 25.66 -9.88 16.17
N SER A 646 26.85 -9.81 15.56
CA SER A 646 27.47 -10.97 14.94
C SER A 646 28.96 -11.00 15.19
N TYR A 647 29.49 -12.21 15.19
CA TYR A 647 30.92 -12.46 15.26
C TYR A 647 31.32 -13.57 14.30
N ALA A 648 32.53 -13.49 13.74
CA ALA A 648 33.14 -14.53 12.90
C ALA A 648 34.64 -14.35 12.89
N GLY A 649 35.38 -15.35 13.41
CA GLY A 649 36.84 -15.24 13.57
C GLY A 649 37.18 -13.98 14.37
N ASP A 650 37.96 -13.12 13.77
CA ASP A 650 38.41 -11.85 14.36
C ASP A 650 37.46 -10.68 14.10
N SER A 651 36.41 -10.88 13.33
CA SER A 651 35.39 -9.85 13.02
C SER A 651 34.25 -9.85 13.99
N ARG A 652 33.84 -8.68 14.45
CA ARG A 652 32.62 -8.45 15.25
C ARG A 652 31.86 -7.28 14.68
N ASN A 653 30.57 -7.46 14.55
CA ASN A 653 29.67 -6.44 14.03
C ASN A 653 28.51 -6.23 14.99
N LEU A 654 28.25 -4.98 15.31
CA LEU A 654 27.04 -4.54 15.99
C LEU A 654 26.24 -3.69 15.00
N SER A 655 25.10 -4.18 14.55
CA SER A 655 24.18 -3.45 13.67
C SER A 655 22.97 -2.95 14.46
N TYR A 656 22.49 -1.78 14.15
CA TYR A 656 21.30 -1.20 14.72
C TYR A 656 20.57 -0.36 13.68
N GLY A 657 19.26 -0.32 13.81
CA GLY A 657 18.45 0.47 12.93
C GLY A 657 17.16 0.92 13.57
N MET A 658 16.66 2.03 13.11
CA MET A 658 15.35 2.54 13.44
C MET A 658 14.73 3.21 12.22
N SER A 659 13.43 3.02 12.06
CA SER A 659 12.65 3.67 11.02
C SER A 659 11.28 4.05 11.53
N GLY A 660 10.74 5.15 11.05
CA GLY A 660 9.43 5.62 11.48
C GLY A 660 9.00 6.88 10.76
N GLY A 661 7.81 7.32 11.09
CA GLY A 661 7.20 8.52 10.57
C GLY A 661 6.71 9.47 11.64
N ALA A 662 6.68 10.75 11.32
CA ALA A 662 6.08 11.80 12.12
C ALA A 662 5.19 12.65 11.23
N VAL A 663 3.95 12.86 11.63
CA VAL A 663 2.94 13.61 10.88
C VAL A 663 2.46 14.79 11.72
N LEU A 664 2.69 16.00 11.24
CA LEU A 664 2.18 17.24 11.80
C LEU A 664 0.89 17.62 11.07
N HIS A 665 -0.19 17.74 11.80
CA HIS A 665 -1.53 18.07 11.29
C HIS A 665 -2.22 19.10 12.22
N GLU A 666 -3.41 19.54 11.88
CA GLU A 666 -4.13 20.58 12.64
C GLU A 666 -4.32 20.29 14.15
N ASP A 667 -4.43 19.00 14.50
CA ASP A 667 -4.62 18.57 15.89
C ASP A 667 -3.29 18.23 16.62
N GLY A 668 -2.12 18.47 15.99
CA GLY A 668 -0.78 18.28 16.56
C GLY A 668 0.08 17.25 15.84
N LEU A 669 1.04 16.66 16.56
CA LEU A 669 2.01 15.70 16.03
C LEU A 669 1.58 14.27 16.35
N THR A 670 1.57 13.38 15.36
CA THR A 670 1.35 11.94 15.53
C THR A 670 2.56 11.17 14.99
N LEU A 671 3.15 10.31 15.80
CA LEU A 671 4.21 9.38 15.40
C LEU A 671 3.62 8.12 14.78
N SER A 672 4.36 7.48 13.88
CA SER A 672 3.89 6.30 13.16
C SER A 672 5.02 5.35 12.78
N GLN A 673 4.66 4.16 12.35
CA GLN A 673 5.51 3.30 11.55
C GLN A 673 5.96 4.03 10.25
N PRO A 674 6.95 3.51 9.51
CA PRO A 674 7.40 4.12 8.27
C PRO A 674 6.24 4.46 7.32
N LEU A 675 6.18 5.72 6.89
CA LEU A 675 5.12 6.25 6.04
C LEU A 675 5.33 5.84 4.58
N GLY A 676 4.22 5.59 3.88
CA GLY A 676 4.19 5.53 2.42
C GLY A 676 4.05 6.91 1.78
N ASN A 677 3.93 6.94 0.45
CA ASN A 677 3.61 8.19 -0.25
C ASN A 677 2.21 8.70 0.11
N THR A 678 1.24 7.79 0.22
CA THR A 678 -0.17 8.07 0.56
C THR A 678 -0.51 7.43 1.89
N ASN A 679 -1.13 8.19 2.81
CA ASN A 679 -1.36 7.76 4.19
C ASN A 679 -2.76 8.16 4.67
N ILE A 680 -3.24 7.51 5.73
CA ILE A 680 -4.53 7.85 6.37
C ILE A 680 -4.30 8.18 7.83
N LEU A 681 -4.72 9.37 8.26
CA LEU A 681 -4.77 9.77 9.66
C LEU A 681 -6.10 9.31 10.26
N VAL A 682 -6.04 8.40 11.20
CA VAL A 682 -7.17 8.00 12.04
C VAL A 682 -7.37 9.03 13.13
N LYS A 683 -8.60 9.52 13.30
CA LYS A 683 -9.02 10.42 14.37
C LYS A 683 -10.19 9.80 15.13
N ALA A 684 -9.94 9.31 16.33
CA ALA A 684 -10.91 8.73 17.26
C ALA A 684 -10.69 9.33 18.65
N PRO A 685 -11.13 10.58 18.92
CA PRO A 685 -10.79 11.31 20.12
C PRO A 685 -11.14 10.54 21.41
N GLY A 686 -10.18 10.42 22.35
CA GLY A 686 -10.35 9.67 23.60
C GLY A 686 -10.18 8.17 23.50
N ALA A 687 -10.23 7.58 22.30
CA ALA A 687 -9.94 6.17 22.09
C ALA A 687 -8.41 5.93 22.10
N SER A 688 -7.80 5.94 23.30
CA SER A 688 -6.35 5.78 23.45
C SER A 688 -5.93 4.30 23.39
N HIS A 689 -4.78 4.05 22.74
CA HIS A 689 -4.15 2.72 22.61
C HIS A 689 -5.03 1.64 21.93
N VAL A 690 -6.04 2.06 21.18
CA VAL A 690 -6.93 1.17 20.41
C VAL A 690 -6.21 0.68 19.16
N ALA A 691 -6.23 -0.64 18.94
CA ALA A 691 -5.59 -1.24 17.79
C ALA A 691 -6.36 -0.95 16.48
N VAL A 692 -5.61 -0.74 15.40
CA VAL A 692 -6.18 -0.64 14.05
C VAL A 692 -6.23 -2.03 13.43
N LEU A 693 -7.42 -2.46 12.99
CA LEU A 693 -7.61 -3.78 12.40
C LEU A 693 -6.78 -3.93 11.11
N ASN A 694 -6.23 -5.13 10.90
CA ASN A 694 -5.41 -5.51 9.75
C ASN A 694 -4.08 -4.72 9.62
N HIS A 695 -3.70 -3.96 10.65
CA HIS A 695 -2.43 -3.23 10.68
C HIS A 695 -1.66 -3.59 11.96
N LYS A 696 -0.70 -4.50 11.82
CA LYS A 696 0.08 -5.00 12.95
C LYS A 696 0.87 -3.88 13.63
N GLY A 697 0.80 -3.82 14.95
CA GLY A 697 1.53 -2.85 15.77
C GLY A 697 0.94 -1.45 15.78
N ILE A 698 0.03 -1.08 14.86
CA ILE A 698 -0.55 0.26 14.82
C ILE A 698 -1.66 0.39 15.86
N LYS A 699 -1.49 1.38 16.75
CA LYS A 699 -2.45 1.74 17.78
C LYS A 699 -2.61 3.25 17.83
N THR A 700 -3.77 3.72 18.26
CA THR A 700 -3.99 5.14 18.53
C THR A 700 -3.09 5.64 19.67
N ASP A 701 -2.65 6.88 19.58
CA ASP A 701 -1.91 7.57 20.65
C ASP A 701 -2.83 7.91 21.85
N SER A 702 -2.29 8.57 22.87
CA SER A 702 -3.07 8.98 24.06
C SER A 702 -4.22 9.95 23.74
N ARG A 703 -4.21 10.59 22.57
CA ARG A 703 -5.26 11.52 22.11
C ARG A 703 -6.27 10.85 21.17
N GLY A 704 -6.02 9.59 20.77
CA GLY A 704 -6.86 8.85 19.84
C GLY A 704 -6.46 9.01 18.37
N TYR A 705 -5.20 9.33 18.07
CA TYR A 705 -4.69 9.46 16.70
C TYR A 705 -3.76 8.31 16.35
N ALA A 706 -3.85 7.84 15.11
CA ALA A 706 -2.91 6.89 14.50
C ALA A 706 -2.74 7.19 13.01
N VAL A 707 -1.63 6.78 12.43
CA VAL A 707 -1.43 6.88 10.97
C VAL A 707 -1.36 5.48 10.38
N ILE A 708 -2.16 5.23 9.37
CA ILE A 708 -2.10 4.03 8.54
C ILE A 708 -1.21 4.38 7.33
N PRO A 709 -0.04 3.76 7.21
CA PRO A 709 0.84 3.98 6.07
C PRO A 709 0.38 3.21 4.83
N TYR A 710 0.95 3.55 3.68
CA TYR A 710 0.79 2.83 2.41
C TYR A 710 -0.65 2.67 1.94
N ALA A 711 -1.49 3.67 2.16
CA ALA A 711 -2.83 3.69 1.59
C ALA A 711 -2.79 3.63 0.05
N THR A 712 -3.70 2.89 -0.54
CA THR A 712 -3.77 2.72 -1.99
C THR A 712 -4.46 3.93 -2.62
N PRO A 713 -3.76 4.73 -3.46
CA PRO A 713 -4.36 5.90 -4.06
C PRO A 713 -5.47 5.52 -5.06
N TYR A 714 -6.50 6.39 -5.14
CA TYR A 714 -7.66 6.26 -6.03
C TYR A 714 -8.46 4.96 -5.83
N ARG A 715 -8.35 4.34 -4.67
CA ARG A 715 -9.06 3.12 -4.26
C ARG A 715 -9.71 3.33 -2.92
N VAL A 716 -10.74 2.54 -2.66
CA VAL A 716 -11.36 2.48 -1.33
C VAL A 716 -10.39 1.82 -0.36
N ASN A 717 -10.02 2.54 0.68
CA ASN A 717 -9.27 2.04 1.82
C ASN A 717 -10.22 2.00 3.01
N GLN A 718 -10.46 0.82 3.55
CA GLN A 718 -11.26 0.64 4.74
C GLN A 718 -10.38 0.79 5.98
N VAL A 719 -10.79 1.68 6.86
CA VAL A 719 -10.18 1.93 8.17
C VAL A 719 -11.11 1.39 9.23
N ALA A 720 -10.63 0.50 10.08
CA ALA A 720 -11.41 -0.05 11.17
C ALA A 720 -10.59 -0.14 12.46
N LEU A 721 -11.21 0.19 13.60
CA LEU A 721 -10.64 0.00 14.92
C LEU A 721 -11.13 -1.31 15.54
N ASP A 722 -10.25 -1.97 16.28
CA ASP A 722 -10.58 -3.15 17.05
C ASP A 722 -11.36 -2.78 18.31
N VAL A 723 -12.67 -2.96 18.26
CA VAL A 723 -13.59 -2.64 19.36
C VAL A 723 -13.28 -3.40 20.64
N THR A 724 -12.58 -4.52 20.57
CA THR A 724 -12.20 -5.32 21.74
C THR A 724 -11.07 -4.69 22.56
N THR A 725 -10.34 -3.75 21.95
CA THR A 725 -9.23 -3.01 22.57
C THR A 725 -9.63 -1.61 23.08
N VAL A 726 -10.90 -1.23 22.88
CA VAL A 726 -11.43 0.07 23.33
C VAL A 726 -11.59 0.07 24.85
N GLY A 727 -11.17 1.16 25.48
CA GLY A 727 -11.34 1.33 26.93
C GLY A 727 -12.81 1.37 27.38
N ASN A 728 -13.03 1.07 28.64
CA ASN A 728 -14.38 1.02 29.21
C ASN A 728 -15.08 2.38 29.25
N ASP A 729 -14.34 3.46 29.17
CA ASP A 729 -14.77 4.87 29.21
C ASP A 729 -15.02 5.49 27.84
N VAL A 730 -14.89 4.70 26.78
CA VAL A 730 -15.10 5.16 25.40
C VAL A 730 -16.01 4.19 24.67
N GLU A 731 -16.90 4.73 23.88
CA GLU A 731 -17.72 3.99 22.92
C GLU A 731 -17.49 4.53 21.51
N LEU A 732 -17.34 3.63 20.54
CA LEU A 732 -17.28 3.98 19.13
C LEU A 732 -18.68 3.96 18.53
N GLU A 733 -19.17 5.09 18.06
CA GLU A 733 -20.46 5.16 17.34
C GLU A 733 -20.35 4.50 15.97
N ASN A 734 -19.20 4.70 15.30
CA ASN A 734 -18.82 3.95 14.13
C ASN A 734 -17.36 3.47 14.26
N ALA A 735 -17.13 2.20 14.01
CA ALA A 735 -15.82 1.58 14.08
C ALA A 735 -15.13 1.49 12.71
N ILE A 736 -15.81 1.88 11.63
CA ILE A 736 -15.36 1.71 10.23
C ILE A 736 -15.55 3.01 9.47
N ALA A 737 -14.52 3.38 8.71
CA ALA A 737 -14.58 4.48 7.74
C ALA A 737 -13.92 4.06 6.42
N ASN A 738 -14.48 4.49 5.29
CA ASN A 738 -13.90 4.26 3.96
C ASN A 738 -13.31 5.57 3.43
N LYS A 739 -12.08 5.50 2.91
CA LYS A 739 -11.35 6.65 2.39
C LYS A 739 -10.76 6.37 1.02
N ILE A 740 -10.77 7.40 0.16
CA ILE A 740 -10.31 7.30 -1.23
C ILE A 740 -9.29 8.41 -1.48
N PRO A 741 -8.05 8.23 -1.01
CA PRO A 741 -7.02 9.26 -1.15
C PRO A 741 -6.57 9.42 -2.62
N THR A 742 -6.21 10.63 -3.03
CA THR A 742 -5.37 10.86 -4.21
C THR A 742 -3.92 10.48 -3.92
N ASP A 743 -3.11 10.32 -4.96
CA ASP A 743 -1.68 10.00 -4.77
C ASP A 743 -0.97 11.09 -3.95
N GLY A 744 -0.18 10.64 -2.99
CA GLY A 744 0.53 11.52 -2.06
C GLY A 744 -0.34 12.21 -1.00
N ALA A 745 -1.64 11.93 -0.92
CA ALA A 745 -2.52 12.54 0.08
C ALA A 745 -2.32 11.98 1.49
N LEU A 746 -2.56 12.82 2.49
CA LEU A 746 -2.91 12.40 3.84
C LEU A 746 -4.40 12.67 4.05
N VAL A 747 -5.22 11.64 4.03
CA VAL A 747 -6.67 11.77 4.28
C VAL A 747 -6.99 11.45 5.72
N ARG A 748 -8.03 12.09 6.27
CA ARG A 748 -8.46 11.89 7.65
C ARG A 748 -9.68 10.99 7.71
N ALA A 749 -9.56 9.87 8.43
CA ALA A 749 -10.65 8.99 8.79
C ALA A 749 -11.13 9.34 10.21
N THR A 750 -12.24 10.05 10.30
CA THR A 750 -12.83 10.40 11.59
C THR A 750 -13.79 9.30 12.01
N LEU A 751 -13.56 8.75 13.19
CA LEU A 751 -14.41 7.79 13.87
C LEU A 751 -15.02 8.48 15.09
N THR A 752 -16.32 8.57 15.10
CA THR A 752 -17.06 9.27 16.17
C THR A 752 -16.98 8.45 17.44
N THR A 753 -16.64 9.11 18.54
CA THR A 753 -16.49 8.49 19.87
C THR A 753 -17.33 9.22 20.89
N ARG A 754 -17.89 8.46 21.81
CA ARG A 754 -18.49 9.01 23.04
C ARG A 754 -17.59 8.68 24.22
N GLN A 755 -17.12 9.73 24.90
CA GLN A 755 -16.30 9.59 26.10
C GLN A 755 -17.17 9.73 27.35
N GLY A 756 -16.97 8.86 28.31
CA GLY A 756 -17.68 8.86 29.61
C GLY A 756 -18.06 7.46 30.06
N ALA A 757 -18.59 7.38 31.25
CA ALA A 757 -19.00 6.12 31.84
C ALA A 757 -20.15 5.48 31.06
N LYS A 758 -20.25 4.16 31.11
CA LYS A 758 -21.34 3.36 30.56
C LYS A 758 -22.19 2.87 31.71
N ALA A 759 -23.49 3.06 31.63
CA ALA A 759 -24.41 2.61 32.70
C ALA A 759 -25.66 1.94 32.14
N MET A 760 -26.11 0.94 32.87
CA MET A 760 -27.45 0.36 32.76
C MET A 760 -28.26 0.87 33.93
N PHE A 761 -29.16 1.80 33.69
CA PHE A 761 -30.08 2.29 34.70
C PHE A 761 -31.41 1.54 34.66
N ILE A 762 -31.98 1.24 35.84
CA ILE A 762 -33.37 0.89 35.97
C ILE A 762 -34.08 2.13 36.48
N VAL A 763 -34.90 2.74 35.64
CA VAL A 763 -35.51 4.04 35.93
C VAL A 763 -36.91 3.85 36.46
N ARG A 764 -37.14 4.36 37.69
CA ARG A 764 -38.45 4.38 38.31
C ARG A 764 -39.08 5.77 38.30
N HIS A 765 -40.38 5.83 38.08
CA HIS A 765 -41.17 7.03 38.23
C HIS A 765 -42.36 6.69 39.17
N ALA A 766 -42.42 7.40 40.29
CA ALA A 766 -43.34 7.12 41.38
C ALA A 766 -43.22 5.67 41.90
N LYS A 767 -44.25 4.81 41.69
CA LYS A 767 -44.25 3.39 42.13
C LYS A 767 -43.89 2.41 41.01
N ASP A 768 -43.87 2.88 39.75
CA ASP A 768 -43.71 2.05 38.56
C ASP A 768 -42.36 2.32 37.86
N VAL A 769 -41.97 1.45 36.94
CA VAL A 769 -40.84 1.69 36.04
C VAL A 769 -41.25 2.58 34.88
N LEU A 770 -40.30 3.30 34.25
CA LEU A 770 -40.65 4.08 33.04
C LEU A 770 -41.15 3.19 31.92
N PRO A 771 -42.16 3.68 31.14
CA PRO A 771 -42.69 2.93 30.02
C PRO A 771 -41.62 2.54 28.99
N PHE A 772 -41.80 1.38 28.38
CA PHE A 772 -41.01 0.96 27.22
C PHE A 772 -41.08 2.00 26.11
N GLY A 773 -39.91 2.27 25.45
CA GLY A 773 -39.85 3.25 24.36
C GLY A 773 -39.66 4.70 24.83
N THR A 774 -39.60 4.96 26.18
CA THR A 774 -39.25 6.29 26.72
C THR A 774 -37.88 6.72 26.23
N LEU A 775 -37.76 7.89 25.64
CA LEU A 775 -36.48 8.50 25.30
C LEU A 775 -35.85 9.14 26.54
N VAL A 776 -34.65 8.75 26.88
CA VAL A 776 -33.81 9.38 27.91
C VAL A 776 -32.62 10.05 27.28
N SER A 777 -32.44 11.34 27.51
CA SER A 777 -31.31 12.11 26.95
C SER A 777 -30.71 13.07 27.97
N SER A 778 -29.44 13.41 27.80
CA SER A 778 -28.78 14.51 28.52
C SER A 778 -29.11 15.85 27.86
N GLU A 779 -28.97 16.96 28.62
CA GLU A 779 -29.24 18.33 28.10
C GLU A 779 -28.41 18.70 26.86
N ASP A 780 -27.22 18.12 26.70
CA ASP A 780 -26.30 18.35 25.59
C ASP A 780 -26.43 17.29 24.49
N ASP A 781 -27.45 16.42 24.54
CA ASP A 781 -27.70 15.29 23.62
C ASP A 781 -26.51 14.32 23.43
N LYS A 782 -25.49 14.42 24.30
CA LYS A 782 -24.29 13.53 24.23
C LYS A 782 -24.58 12.12 24.74
N ALA A 783 -25.50 11.98 25.68
CA ALA A 783 -25.96 10.70 26.16
C ALA A 783 -27.45 10.56 25.85
N SER A 784 -27.80 9.52 25.10
CA SER A 784 -29.21 9.22 24.80
C SER A 784 -29.42 7.71 24.73
N GLY A 785 -30.62 7.27 25.13
CA GLY A 785 -31.01 5.88 25.10
C GLY A 785 -32.55 5.73 25.17
N ILE A 786 -33.01 4.56 24.83
CA ILE A 786 -34.44 4.20 24.89
C ILE A 786 -34.63 3.21 26.02
N VAL A 787 -35.65 3.43 26.83
CA VAL A 787 -36.03 2.53 27.91
C VAL A 787 -36.57 1.24 27.32
N GLY A 788 -35.92 0.16 27.69
CA GLY A 788 -36.30 -1.22 27.36
C GLY A 788 -37.25 -1.82 28.38
N ASP A 789 -37.25 -3.15 28.36
CA ASP A 789 -38.12 -3.92 29.25
C ASP A 789 -37.71 -3.75 30.73
N GLY A 790 -38.71 -3.74 31.64
CA GLY A 790 -38.49 -3.54 33.06
C GLY A 790 -37.90 -2.17 33.46
N GLY A 791 -38.04 -1.13 32.60
CA GLY A 791 -37.55 0.21 32.89
C GLY A 791 -36.06 0.37 32.72
N SER A 792 -35.39 -0.60 32.07
CA SER A 792 -33.97 -0.60 31.85
C SER A 792 -33.57 0.33 30.69
N VAL A 793 -32.53 1.17 30.89
CA VAL A 793 -31.96 1.99 29.85
C VAL A 793 -30.44 1.92 29.87
N TYR A 794 -29.86 1.64 28.71
CA TYR A 794 -28.41 1.69 28.52
C TYR A 794 -27.99 3.05 28.02
N LEU A 795 -27.06 3.67 28.72
CA LEU A 795 -26.53 5.01 28.39
C LEU A 795 -25.02 4.99 28.38
N THR A 796 -24.44 5.76 27.48
CA THR A 796 -22.99 5.94 27.33
C THR A 796 -22.64 7.41 27.31
N GLY A 797 -21.36 7.73 27.52
CA GLY A 797 -20.93 9.13 27.57
C GLY A 797 -21.34 9.87 28.84
N LEU A 798 -21.56 9.13 29.92
CA LEU A 798 -22.02 9.70 31.17
C LEU A 798 -20.87 10.31 31.97
N SER A 799 -21.09 11.50 32.52
CA SER A 799 -20.23 12.06 33.58
C SER A 799 -20.54 11.42 34.94
N ALA A 800 -19.69 11.63 35.95
CA ALA A 800 -19.87 11.02 37.26
C ALA A 800 -21.22 11.35 37.90
N GLU A 801 -21.71 12.57 37.70
CA GLU A 801 -23.03 13.03 38.12
C GLU A 801 -23.62 14.00 37.09
N ARG A 802 -24.89 13.92 36.82
CA ARG A 802 -25.61 14.79 35.89
C ARG A 802 -27.12 14.58 35.97
N THR A 803 -27.84 15.43 35.20
CA THR A 803 -29.27 15.37 35.01
C THR A 803 -29.58 14.80 33.61
N LEU A 804 -30.55 13.90 33.51
CA LEU A 804 -31.12 13.37 32.29
C LEU A 804 -32.61 13.73 32.21
N HIS A 805 -33.13 13.85 31.02
CA HIS A 805 -34.53 14.08 30.74
C HIS A 805 -35.15 12.84 30.11
N ALA A 806 -36.25 12.37 30.68
CA ALA A 806 -37.02 11.27 30.15
C ALA A 806 -38.32 11.79 29.55
N VAL A 807 -38.65 11.35 28.32
CA VAL A 807 -39.84 11.79 27.60
C VAL A 807 -40.55 10.59 26.97
N TRP A 808 -41.83 10.35 27.31
CA TRP A 808 -42.63 9.26 26.74
C TRP A 808 -43.94 9.74 26.11
N GLY A 809 -44.07 11.04 25.91
CA GLY A 809 -45.26 11.61 25.25
C GLY A 809 -45.17 13.11 25.08
N ARG A 810 -46.25 13.71 24.55
CA ARG A 810 -46.27 15.15 24.20
C ARG A 810 -46.68 16.07 25.36
N ASN A 811 -47.29 15.53 26.39
CA ASN A 811 -47.80 16.30 27.52
C ASN A 811 -46.69 16.51 28.58
N SER A 812 -46.82 17.60 29.38
CA SER A 812 -45.90 17.89 30.47
C SER A 812 -45.91 16.78 31.56
N ALA A 813 -47.00 16.08 31.75
CA ALA A 813 -47.11 14.91 32.65
C ALA A 813 -46.40 13.65 32.12
N GLN A 814 -45.92 13.65 30.87
CA GLN A 814 -45.22 12.55 30.24
C GLN A 814 -43.73 12.85 30.09
N ARG A 815 -43.21 13.62 31.03
CA ARG A 815 -41.77 13.99 31.11
C ARG A 815 -41.36 13.96 32.57
N CYS A 816 -40.14 13.59 32.83
CA CYS A 816 -39.55 13.68 34.16
C CYS A 816 -38.03 13.87 34.05
N THR A 817 -37.43 14.22 35.15
CA THR A 817 -35.98 14.50 35.24
C THR A 817 -35.31 13.48 36.15
N ILE A 818 -34.24 12.88 35.69
CA ILE A 818 -33.44 11.89 36.42
C ILE A 818 -32.15 12.58 36.86
N ARG A 819 -31.96 12.70 38.15
CA ARG A 819 -30.67 13.12 38.75
C ARG A 819 -29.94 11.87 39.21
N TYR A 820 -28.74 11.63 38.68
CA TYR A 820 -27.92 10.51 39.04
C TYR A 820 -26.54 10.91 39.51
N ALA A 821 -25.95 10.09 40.34
CA ALA A 821 -24.52 10.07 40.67
C ALA A 821 -24.07 8.60 40.54
N LEU A 822 -23.01 8.37 39.78
CA LEU A 822 -22.47 7.02 39.59
C LEU A 822 -21.78 6.54 40.87
N ASN A 823 -22.31 5.47 41.47
CA ASN A 823 -21.72 4.91 42.66
C ASN A 823 -20.61 3.90 42.27
N PRO A 824 -19.33 4.11 42.68
CA PRO A 824 -18.24 3.18 42.37
C PRO A 824 -18.49 1.73 42.79
N GLN A 825 -19.31 1.50 43.83
CA GLN A 825 -19.67 0.15 44.29
C GLN A 825 -20.55 -0.62 43.28
N ASN A 826 -21.24 0.10 42.38
CA ASN A 826 -22.11 -0.47 41.36
C ASN A 826 -21.36 -0.68 40.01
N TYR A 827 -20.06 -0.49 40.01
CA TYR A 827 -19.24 -0.73 38.84
C TYR A 827 -18.83 -2.20 38.71
N HIS A 828 -19.17 -2.79 37.59
CA HIS A 828 -18.81 -4.16 37.23
C HIS A 828 -17.58 -4.19 36.34
N ALA A 829 -16.41 -4.42 36.89
CA ALA A 829 -15.12 -4.38 36.18
C ALA A 829 -15.07 -5.33 34.95
N ARG A 830 -15.77 -6.47 35.00
CA ARG A 830 -15.82 -7.44 33.88
C ARG A 830 -16.56 -6.93 32.65
N THR A 831 -17.57 -6.08 32.84
CA THR A 831 -18.41 -5.54 31.77
C THR A 831 -18.10 -4.08 31.48
N GLY A 832 -17.38 -3.40 32.36
CA GLY A 832 -17.10 -1.96 32.25
C GLY A 832 -18.34 -1.08 32.48
N LEU A 833 -19.42 -1.62 33.10
CA LEU A 833 -20.70 -0.96 33.25
C LEU A 833 -21.00 -0.63 34.72
N TYR A 834 -21.62 0.51 34.93
CA TYR A 834 -22.35 0.80 36.15
C TYR A 834 -23.77 0.24 36.04
N SER A 835 -24.27 -0.42 37.09
CA SER A 835 -25.65 -0.89 37.12
C SER A 835 -26.30 -0.37 38.39
N GLN A 836 -27.27 0.51 38.25
CA GLN A 836 -27.98 1.11 39.40
C GLN A 836 -29.40 1.54 39.08
N GLU A 837 -30.22 1.55 40.14
CA GLU A 837 -31.58 2.07 40.08
C GLU A 837 -31.57 3.59 40.27
N VAL A 838 -32.36 4.32 39.49
CA VAL A 838 -32.47 5.78 39.55
C VAL A 838 -33.93 6.19 39.53
N ILE A 839 -34.22 7.32 40.14
CA ILE A 839 -35.58 7.85 40.25
C ILE A 839 -35.76 9.03 39.31
N CYS A 840 -36.84 8.99 38.53
CA CYS A 840 -37.23 10.10 37.66
C CYS A 840 -38.33 10.94 38.39
N GLN A 841 -38.09 12.20 38.61
CA GLN A 841 -38.94 13.15 39.34
C GLN A 841 -39.52 14.21 38.37
#